data_5359ef7569da31f26c6ec78e38e435e4
#
_entry.id   5359ef7569da31f26c6ec78e38e435e4
#
_cell.length_a   1.000
_cell.length_b   1.000
_cell.length_c   1.000
_cell.angle_alpha   90.00
_cell.angle_beta   90.00
_cell.angle_gamma   90.00
#
_symmetry.space_group_name_H-M   'P 1'
#
loop_
_entity.id
_entity.type
_entity.pdbx_description
1 polymer ?
#
loop_
_entity_poly.entity_id
_entity_poly.type
_entity_poly.pdbx_seq_one_letter_code
_entity_poly.pdbx_strand_id
1 'polypeptide(L)'
;MRENLTIGFIGNPNCGKTTLFNAYTGANLKVANWPGVTVEKVEGAIKDHDLNIRLVDLPGTYSLTSYTMEEQVSRQFILSDEVDVIIDVADASALERNLYLTLQLLELGKPVVLALNMMDIVEKRGMEIDTHRLPEMLGIPVIPVSARKRTGLDVLLHAAAHHKDCKDPECLIHHHKYTPKHRHDHHSEYAMVYSDAIEDKIDLTMAELKRKYPNLSNYRWHAIKLLEQDKEISARYPVNMPDVIDRNYESDIINEKYDFIEEIIREVLVNKDRQDALTEKADRVLTHKFWSIPIFLVVMAAVFFLTFTIGDWLKGFLELGIESLSALISDGLIAVGVNEVLRSLLVDGIIAGVGGILTFLPNIFILFLALAFLEDSGYMARVAYVMEGIMSKLGLSGRAFIPMILGFGCTVPAIMASRSLENRRDRFKVMLITPFMSCSARLPIYILFAEMFFQERAMLVAYSMYLIGLVVAILVAAIIHLIDRRKSENYLLIELPEYKAPSARTVAIYVWEKVKDYLTKAGTTIFVASILMWVILNFGPHGYTTEMADSFGSILGHWLVPIFAPIGLGFWQIAVALIAGISAKEVVVSSCAVLFGIPNINSGAGMDTLVGILSAAGFGQLNAFCLMIFCLLYVPCAAALATIRKESGSTRWMLFSALFQLVVAWAVTFVVYRVGLLL
;
A
#
# COMPACT_ATOMS: atom_id res chain seq x y z
N MET A 1 -28.45 -39.34 -11.87
CA MET A 1 -28.18 -37.89 -11.88
C MET A 1 -26.70 -37.76 -11.53
N ARG A 2 -25.90 -37.00 -12.30
CA ARG A 2 -24.51 -36.74 -11.92
C ARG A 2 -24.53 -35.95 -10.63
N GLU A 3 -23.82 -36.39 -9.62
CA GLU A 3 -23.68 -35.61 -8.39
C GLU A 3 -22.89 -34.34 -8.65
N ASN A 4 -23.37 -33.21 -8.15
CA ASN A 4 -22.67 -31.93 -8.21
C ASN A 4 -21.86 -31.77 -6.92
N LEU A 5 -20.57 -31.52 -7.03
CA LEU A 5 -19.67 -31.27 -5.91
C LEU A 5 -19.13 -29.84 -6.01
N THR A 6 -19.25 -29.06 -4.94
CA THR A 6 -18.68 -27.70 -4.87
C THR A 6 -17.49 -27.70 -3.93
N ILE A 7 -16.31 -27.37 -4.46
CA ILE A 7 -15.06 -27.31 -3.72
C ILE A 7 -14.60 -25.85 -3.62
N GLY A 8 -14.41 -25.36 -2.40
CA GLY A 8 -13.81 -24.06 -2.11
C GLY A 8 -12.30 -24.14 -1.95
N PHE A 9 -11.55 -23.34 -2.71
CA PHE A 9 -10.11 -23.18 -2.52
C PHE A 9 -9.84 -21.99 -1.62
N ILE A 10 -9.13 -22.21 -0.52
CA ILE A 10 -8.68 -21.18 0.41
C ILE A 10 -7.20 -21.37 0.71
N GLY A 11 -6.54 -20.38 1.28
CA GLY A 11 -5.16 -20.46 1.72
C GLY A 11 -4.57 -19.08 1.95
N ASN A 12 -3.42 -19.03 2.58
CA ASN A 12 -2.72 -17.78 2.84
C ASN A 12 -2.33 -17.07 1.53
N PRO A 13 -2.20 -15.74 1.52
CA PRO A 13 -1.59 -15.04 0.40
C PRO A 13 -0.22 -15.63 0.05
N ASN A 14 0.07 -15.78 -1.24
CA ASN A 14 1.31 -16.33 -1.78
C ASN A 14 1.59 -17.83 -1.55
N CYS A 15 0.67 -18.61 -0.99
CA CYS A 15 0.81 -20.08 -0.88
C CYS A 15 0.70 -20.82 -2.23
N GLY A 16 0.46 -20.09 -3.33
CA GLY A 16 0.31 -20.66 -4.67
C GLY A 16 -1.10 -21.14 -4.99
N LYS A 17 -2.12 -20.73 -4.22
CA LYS A 17 -3.55 -21.06 -4.39
C LYS A 17 -4.04 -20.83 -5.82
N THR A 18 -3.88 -19.61 -6.34
CA THR A 18 -4.33 -19.26 -7.71
C THR A 18 -3.58 -20.07 -8.78
N THR A 19 -2.31 -20.41 -8.56
CA THR A 19 -1.54 -21.27 -9.47
C THR A 19 -2.11 -22.68 -9.49
N LEU A 20 -2.46 -23.21 -8.31
CA LEU A 20 -3.08 -24.52 -8.16
C LEU A 20 -4.47 -24.55 -8.78
N PHE A 21 -5.28 -23.55 -8.51
CA PHE A 21 -6.62 -23.39 -9.08
C PHE A 21 -6.59 -23.32 -10.62
N ASN A 22 -5.67 -22.53 -11.18
CA ASN A 22 -5.49 -22.43 -12.63
C ASN A 22 -4.94 -23.72 -13.26
N ALA A 23 -4.20 -24.53 -12.51
CA ALA A 23 -3.72 -25.82 -12.99
C ALA A 23 -4.88 -26.81 -13.25
N TYR A 24 -5.99 -26.69 -12.49
CA TYR A 24 -7.21 -27.47 -12.69
C TYR A 24 -8.14 -26.89 -13.76
N THR A 25 -8.38 -25.59 -13.72
CA THR A 25 -9.45 -24.95 -14.52
C THR A 25 -9.00 -24.54 -15.92
N GLY A 26 -7.72 -24.36 -16.14
CA GLY A 26 -7.17 -23.90 -17.43
C GLY A 26 -7.77 -22.56 -17.86
N ALA A 27 -8.33 -22.52 -19.11
CA ALA A 27 -8.94 -21.30 -19.67
C ALA A 27 -10.44 -21.14 -19.35
N ASN A 28 -11.06 -22.08 -18.64
CA ASN A 28 -12.50 -22.10 -18.36
C ASN A 28 -12.84 -21.40 -17.03
N LEU A 29 -12.57 -20.10 -16.96
CA LEU A 29 -12.81 -19.29 -15.78
C LEU A 29 -14.01 -18.37 -15.98
N LYS A 30 -14.87 -18.28 -14.96
CA LYS A 30 -15.90 -17.23 -14.83
C LYS A 30 -15.45 -16.27 -13.72
N VAL A 31 -15.27 -15.00 -14.09
CA VAL A 31 -14.92 -13.94 -13.13
C VAL A 31 -16.16 -13.08 -12.90
N ALA A 32 -16.52 -12.89 -11.65
CA ALA A 32 -17.62 -12.03 -11.20
C ALA A 32 -17.19 -11.34 -9.90
N ASN A 33 -18.01 -10.45 -9.37
CA ASN A 33 -17.79 -9.94 -8.01
C ASN A 33 -18.71 -10.70 -7.02
N TRP A 34 -18.23 -10.85 -5.79
CA TRP A 34 -19.08 -11.34 -4.72
C TRP A 34 -20.27 -10.40 -4.50
N PRO A 35 -21.47 -10.91 -4.21
CA PRO A 35 -22.65 -10.07 -4.01
C PRO A 35 -22.44 -8.97 -2.97
N GLY A 36 -22.68 -7.72 -3.36
CA GLY A 36 -22.61 -6.57 -2.46
C GLY A 36 -21.22 -6.03 -2.11
N VAL A 37 -20.15 -6.60 -2.66
CA VAL A 37 -18.76 -6.20 -2.40
C VAL A 37 -17.93 -6.11 -3.68
N THR A 38 -16.78 -5.41 -3.61
CA THR A 38 -15.85 -5.23 -4.73
C THR A 38 -14.77 -6.33 -4.82
N VAL A 39 -14.98 -7.45 -4.15
CA VAL A 39 -14.05 -8.59 -4.13
C VAL A 39 -14.38 -9.50 -5.32
N GLU A 40 -13.36 -9.90 -6.07
CA GLU A 40 -13.53 -10.78 -7.24
C GLU A 40 -13.84 -12.22 -6.80
N LYS A 41 -14.79 -12.85 -7.49
CA LYS A 41 -15.13 -14.25 -7.38
C LYS A 41 -14.71 -14.96 -8.65
N VAL A 42 -13.86 -15.95 -8.54
CA VAL A 42 -13.41 -16.76 -9.66
C VAL A 42 -13.95 -18.17 -9.52
N GLU A 43 -14.66 -18.63 -10.53
CA GLU A 43 -15.26 -19.98 -10.57
C GLU A 43 -14.73 -20.76 -11.78
N GLY A 44 -14.52 -22.05 -11.58
CA GLY A 44 -14.19 -23.01 -12.63
C GLY A 44 -15.06 -24.24 -12.55
N ALA A 45 -15.20 -24.95 -13.66
CA ALA A 45 -15.92 -26.21 -13.69
C ALA A 45 -15.04 -27.28 -14.34
N ILE A 46 -14.97 -28.45 -13.69
CA ILE A 46 -14.24 -29.61 -14.17
C ILE A 46 -15.24 -30.77 -14.26
N LYS A 47 -15.07 -31.60 -15.26
CA LYS A 47 -15.76 -32.88 -15.38
C LYS A 47 -14.74 -33.98 -15.08
N ASP A 48 -14.96 -34.70 -14.01
CA ASP A 48 -14.16 -35.88 -13.65
C ASP A 48 -15.09 -37.09 -13.52
N HIS A 49 -14.89 -38.10 -14.35
CA HIS A 49 -15.68 -39.32 -14.45
C HIS A 49 -17.19 -39.00 -14.43
N ASP A 50 -17.91 -39.33 -13.36
CA ASP A 50 -19.35 -39.14 -13.20
C ASP A 50 -19.74 -37.90 -12.38
N LEU A 51 -18.76 -37.12 -11.90
CA LEU A 51 -18.95 -35.94 -11.07
C LEU A 51 -18.84 -34.64 -11.90
N ASN A 52 -19.73 -33.69 -11.64
CA ASN A 52 -19.57 -32.30 -12.07
C ASN A 52 -18.99 -31.51 -10.89
N ILE A 53 -17.75 -31.11 -10.97
CA ILE A 53 -17.06 -30.41 -9.90
C ILE A 53 -17.03 -28.92 -10.21
N ARG A 54 -17.63 -28.12 -9.32
CA ARG A 54 -17.54 -26.66 -9.34
C ARG A 54 -16.45 -26.25 -8.38
N LEU A 55 -15.44 -25.56 -8.89
CA LEU A 55 -14.35 -25.00 -8.11
C LEU A 55 -14.59 -23.51 -7.89
N VAL A 56 -14.41 -23.03 -6.66
CA VAL A 56 -14.55 -21.63 -6.28
C VAL A 56 -13.25 -21.16 -5.63
N ASP A 57 -12.59 -20.16 -6.23
CA ASP A 57 -11.40 -19.55 -5.65
C ASP A 57 -11.82 -18.47 -4.64
N LEU A 58 -11.50 -18.69 -3.36
CA LEU A 58 -11.76 -17.74 -2.29
C LEU A 58 -10.58 -16.74 -2.18
N PRO A 59 -10.83 -15.51 -1.73
CA PRO A 59 -9.75 -14.57 -1.44
C PRO A 59 -8.69 -15.18 -0.52
N GLY A 60 -7.41 -14.86 -0.78
CA GLY A 60 -6.33 -15.28 0.12
C GLY A 60 -6.44 -14.57 1.45
N THR A 61 -6.40 -15.31 2.55
CA THR A 61 -6.56 -14.78 3.90
C THR A 61 -5.64 -15.50 4.89
N TYR A 62 -5.19 -14.78 5.91
CA TYR A 62 -4.39 -15.36 6.99
C TYR A 62 -5.24 -15.89 8.14
N SER A 63 -6.47 -15.41 8.25
CA SER A 63 -7.41 -15.83 9.27
C SER A 63 -8.85 -15.70 8.78
N LEU A 64 -9.80 -16.30 9.50
CA LEU A 64 -11.23 -16.19 9.28
C LEU A 64 -11.90 -15.25 10.29
N THR A 65 -11.18 -14.26 10.78
CA THR A 65 -11.75 -13.18 11.57
C THR A 65 -12.55 -12.23 10.68
N SER A 66 -13.39 -11.37 11.23
CA SER A 66 -14.25 -10.48 10.45
C SER A 66 -13.62 -9.08 10.23
N TYR A 67 -12.30 -8.98 10.21
CA TYR A 67 -11.60 -7.70 10.13
C TYR A 67 -11.52 -7.14 8.70
N THR A 68 -11.26 -7.99 7.70
CA THR A 68 -11.20 -7.57 6.29
C THR A 68 -12.44 -8.02 5.51
N MET A 69 -12.71 -7.37 4.37
CA MET A 69 -13.80 -7.77 3.48
C MET A 69 -13.57 -9.17 2.88
N GLU A 70 -12.33 -9.48 2.58
CA GLU A 70 -11.87 -10.75 2.05
C GLU A 70 -12.12 -11.89 3.06
N GLU A 71 -11.80 -11.67 4.33
CA GLU A 71 -12.06 -12.62 5.42
C GLU A 71 -13.55 -12.84 5.63
N GLN A 72 -14.34 -11.77 5.62
CA GLN A 72 -15.80 -11.86 5.76
C GLN A 72 -16.44 -12.67 4.62
N VAL A 73 -16.03 -12.40 3.38
CA VAL A 73 -16.52 -13.11 2.20
C VAL A 73 -16.17 -14.60 2.28
N SER A 74 -14.91 -14.92 2.59
CA SER A 74 -14.44 -16.31 2.72
C SER A 74 -15.19 -17.04 3.83
N ARG A 75 -15.33 -16.43 5.00
CA ARG A 75 -16.05 -16.99 6.14
C ARG A 75 -17.54 -17.23 5.83
N GLN A 76 -18.22 -16.25 5.21
CA GLN A 76 -19.64 -16.40 4.85
C GLN A 76 -19.87 -17.50 3.84
N PHE A 77 -18.99 -17.63 2.83
CA PHE A 77 -19.09 -18.70 1.85
C PHE A 77 -18.86 -20.08 2.48
N ILE A 78 -17.84 -20.22 3.34
CA ILE A 78 -17.55 -21.48 4.04
C ILE A 78 -18.70 -21.90 4.96
N LEU A 79 -19.32 -20.94 5.66
CA LEU A 79 -20.48 -21.20 6.51
C LEU A 79 -21.77 -21.50 5.74
N SER A 80 -21.83 -21.19 4.45
CA SER A 80 -22.99 -21.47 3.61
C SER A 80 -23.12 -22.95 3.29
N ASP A 81 -24.33 -23.36 2.85
CA ASP A 81 -24.60 -24.72 2.37
C ASP A 81 -24.18 -24.92 0.90
N GLU A 82 -23.54 -23.88 0.27
CA GLU A 82 -23.10 -23.98 -1.12
C GLU A 82 -21.79 -24.77 -1.29
N VAL A 83 -20.96 -24.87 -0.24
CA VAL A 83 -19.68 -25.56 -0.29
C VAL A 83 -19.77 -26.93 0.40
N ASP A 84 -19.32 -27.96 -0.30
CA ASP A 84 -19.29 -29.34 0.20
C ASP A 84 -17.97 -29.66 0.88
N VAL A 85 -16.85 -29.28 0.24
CA VAL A 85 -15.47 -29.57 0.71
C VAL A 85 -14.59 -28.35 0.52
N ILE A 86 -13.64 -28.16 1.42
CA ILE A 86 -12.66 -27.10 1.37
C ILE A 86 -11.29 -27.71 1.08
N ILE A 87 -10.59 -27.16 0.10
CA ILE A 87 -9.15 -27.39 -0.10
C ILE A 87 -8.42 -26.21 0.48
N ASP A 88 -7.72 -26.42 1.59
CA ASP A 88 -6.82 -25.45 2.17
C ASP A 88 -5.44 -25.60 1.55
N VAL A 89 -4.94 -24.55 0.90
CA VAL A 89 -3.65 -24.54 0.21
C VAL A 89 -2.59 -23.93 1.13
N ALA A 90 -1.72 -24.77 1.66
CA ALA A 90 -0.63 -24.35 2.53
C ALA A 90 0.72 -24.39 1.81
N ASP A 91 1.56 -23.39 2.07
CA ASP A 91 2.95 -23.38 1.65
C ASP A 91 3.78 -24.29 2.55
N ALA A 92 4.20 -25.45 2.03
CA ALA A 92 5.00 -26.43 2.75
C ALA A 92 6.34 -25.86 3.24
N SER A 93 6.88 -24.89 2.55
CA SER A 93 8.15 -24.25 2.92
C SER A 93 8.02 -23.28 4.10
N ALA A 94 6.78 -22.90 4.45
CA ALA A 94 6.44 -22.00 5.55
C ALA A 94 5.22 -22.55 6.34
N LEU A 95 5.27 -23.82 6.70
CA LEU A 95 4.16 -24.61 7.25
C LEU A 95 3.58 -23.99 8.52
N GLU A 96 4.43 -23.58 9.47
CA GLU A 96 4.03 -22.97 10.75
C GLU A 96 3.00 -21.86 10.57
N ARG A 97 3.23 -20.99 9.61
CA ARG A 97 2.36 -19.85 9.31
C ARG A 97 1.03 -20.23 8.69
N ASN A 98 1.03 -21.28 7.87
CA ASN A 98 -0.17 -21.67 7.13
C ASN A 98 -1.13 -22.49 8.00
N LEU A 99 -0.62 -23.22 9.00
CA LEU A 99 -1.41 -24.06 9.88
C LEU A 99 -2.42 -23.27 10.74
N TYR A 100 -2.18 -21.98 10.99
CA TYR A 100 -3.13 -21.16 11.75
C TYR A 100 -4.51 -21.07 11.07
N LEU A 101 -4.52 -20.84 9.75
CA LEU A 101 -5.74 -20.86 8.97
C LEU A 101 -6.37 -22.27 8.94
N THR A 102 -5.54 -23.31 8.77
CA THR A 102 -5.97 -24.70 8.81
C THR A 102 -6.73 -25.02 10.10
N LEU A 103 -6.19 -24.62 11.27
CA LEU A 103 -6.86 -24.84 12.56
C LEU A 103 -8.21 -24.12 12.65
N GLN A 104 -8.32 -22.90 12.13
CA GLN A 104 -9.58 -22.18 12.10
C GLN A 104 -10.62 -22.84 11.17
N LEU A 105 -10.17 -23.44 10.06
CA LEU A 105 -11.04 -24.20 9.16
C LEU A 105 -11.56 -25.49 9.84
N LEU A 106 -10.71 -26.18 10.59
CA LEU A 106 -11.11 -27.37 11.36
C LEU A 106 -12.17 -27.03 12.41
N GLU A 107 -12.04 -25.90 13.10
CA GLU A 107 -13.04 -25.42 14.06
C GLU A 107 -14.41 -25.17 13.41
N LEU A 108 -14.45 -24.79 12.14
CA LEU A 108 -15.71 -24.57 11.40
C LEU A 108 -16.50 -25.85 11.15
N GLY A 109 -15.88 -27.04 11.25
CA GLY A 109 -16.54 -28.33 11.13
C GLY A 109 -17.00 -28.70 9.72
N LYS A 110 -16.45 -28.07 8.67
CA LYS A 110 -16.63 -28.48 7.28
C LYS A 110 -15.55 -29.48 6.88
N PRO A 111 -15.79 -30.40 5.93
CA PRO A 111 -14.75 -31.27 5.40
C PRO A 111 -13.61 -30.46 4.78
N VAL A 112 -12.37 -30.65 5.29
CA VAL A 112 -11.17 -29.94 4.85
C VAL A 112 -10.14 -30.95 4.36
N VAL A 113 -9.49 -30.66 3.22
CA VAL A 113 -8.32 -31.37 2.73
C VAL A 113 -7.17 -30.36 2.64
N LEU A 114 -6.04 -30.68 3.26
CA LEU A 114 -4.87 -29.82 3.23
C LEU A 114 -4.01 -30.13 2.00
N ALA A 115 -3.89 -29.19 1.08
CA ALA A 115 -2.99 -29.27 -0.05
C ALA A 115 -1.63 -28.67 0.34
N LEU A 116 -0.66 -29.49 0.62
CA LEU A 116 0.69 -29.10 0.99
C LEU A 116 1.49 -28.73 -0.26
N ASN A 117 1.39 -27.47 -0.68
CA ASN A 117 1.97 -26.98 -1.94
C ASN A 117 3.44 -26.57 -1.78
N MET A 118 4.11 -26.33 -2.91
CA MET A 118 5.53 -25.96 -2.97
C MET A 118 6.50 -27.06 -2.50
N MET A 119 6.11 -28.32 -2.58
CA MET A 119 6.99 -29.46 -2.24
C MET A 119 8.30 -29.47 -3.04
N ASP A 120 8.30 -28.92 -4.24
CA ASP A 120 9.52 -28.74 -5.03
C ASP A 120 10.54 -27.75 -4.41
N ILE A 121 10.06 -26.84 -3.58
CA ILE A 121 10.93 -25.91 -2.80
C ILE A 121 11.45 -26.62 -1.56
N VAL A 122 10.60 -27.37 -0.87
CA VAL A 122 10.96 -28.19 0.30
C VAL A 122 12.10 -29.16 -0.04
N GLU A 123 11.96 -29.91 -1.16
CA GLU A 123 13.00 -30.81 -1.67
C GLU A 123 14.32 -30.08 -1.96
N LYS A 124 14.26 -28.91 -2.63
CA LYS A 124 15.46 -28.11 -2.95
C LYS A 124 16.19 -27.60 -1.71
N ARG A 125 15.46 -27.30 -0.65
CA ARG A 125 16.02 -26.82 0.63
C ARG A 125 16.56 -27.95 1.50
N GLY A 126 16.33 -29.20 1.11
CA GLY A 126 16.67 -30.35 1.91
C GLY A 126 15.91 -30.42 3.22
N MET A 127 14.73 -29.79 3.26
CA MET A 127 13.77 -29.95 4.34
C MET A 127 13.02 -31.25 4.14
N GLU A 128 12.62 -31.87 5.23
CA GLU A 128 11.86 -33.12 5.21
C GLU A 128 10.64 -32.94 6.13
N ILE A 129 9.46 -33.17 5.55
CA ILE A 129 8.18 -33.08 6.25
C ILE A 129 7.61 -34.49 6.37
N ASP A 130 7.28 -34.91 7.58
CA ASP A 130 6.61 -36.18 7.80
C ASP A 130 5.14 -36.08 7.36
N THR A 131 4.88 -36.51 6.11
CA THR A 131 3.56 -36.51 5.49
C THR A 131 2.62 -37.58 6.04
N HIS A 132 3.11 -38.50 6.90
CA HIS A 132 2.28 -39.46 7.60
C HIS A 132 1.86 -38.95 8.98
N ARG A 133 2.76 -38.25 9.67
CA ARG A 133 2.49 -37.71 11.00
C ARG A 133 1.56 -36.49 10.98
N LEU A 134 1.70 -35.64 9.99
CA LEU A 134 0.90 -34.40 9.88
C LEU A 134 -0.62 -34.66 9.75
N PRO A 135 -1.09 -35.61 8.90
CA PRO A 135 -2.52 -36.01 8.86
C PRO A 135 -3.03 -36.56 10.19
N GLU A 136 -2.20 -37.32 10.92
CA GLU A 136 -2.58 -37.87 12.23
C GLU A 136 -2.79 -36.76 13.25
N MET A 137 -1.93 -35.72 13.26
CA MET A 137 -2.04 -34.61 14.19
C MET A 137 -3.21 -33.67 13.88
N LEU A 138 -3.50 -33.46 12.61
CA LEU A 138 -4.58 -32.58 12.17
C LEU A 138 -5.95 -33.26 12.05
N GLY A 139 -5.97 -34.62 11.96
CA GLY A 139 -7.21 -35.37 11.73
C GLY A 139 -7.83 -35.16 10.36
N ILE A 140 -7.07 -34.73 9.35
CA ILE A 140 -7.53 -34.47 7.97
C ILE A 140 -6.55 -35.04 6.95
N PRO A 141 -7.04 -35.32 5.71
CA PRO A 141 -6.15 -35.71 4.61
C PRO A 141 -5.18 -34.58 4.27
N VAL A 142 -3.91 -34.91 4.17
CA VAL A 142 -2.83 -34.00 3.75
C VAL A 142 -2.19 -34.53 2.48
N ILE A 143 -2.26 -33.77 1.40
CA ILE A 143 -1.79 -34.20 0.09
C ILE A 143 -0.63 -33.32 -0.35
N PRO A 144 0.57 -33.87 -0.49
CA PRO A 144 1.73 -33.14 -1.00
C PRO A 144 1.55 -32.86 -2.50
N VAL A 145 1.64 -31.56 -2.88
CA VAL A 145 1.46 -31.11 -4.25
C VAL A 145 2.54 -30.12 -4.68
N SER A 146 2.76 -30.01 -5.97
CA SER A 146 3.47 -28.89 -6.58
C SER A 146 2.68 -28.36 -7.76
N ALA A 147 2.00 -27.24 -7.57
CA ALA A 147 1.24 -26.57 -8.61
C ALA A 147 2.12 -26.22 -9.83
N ARG A 148 3.40 -25.90 -9.60
CA ARG A 148 4.37 -25.57 -10.66
C ARG A 148 4.77 -26.78 -11.48
N LYS A 149 5.05 -27.91 -10.84
CA LYS A 149 5.41 -29.19 -11.50
C LYS A 149 4.19 -30.00 -11.92
N ARG A 150 2.99 -29.59 -11.54
CA ARG A 150 1.72 -30.30 -11.72
C ARG A 150 1.72 -31.72 -11.15
N THR A 151 2.35 -31.93 -9.99
CA THR A 151 2.38 -33.20 -9.29
C THR A 151 1.39 -33.24 -8.15
N GLY A 152 0.76 -34.40 -7.90
CA GLY A 152 -0.20 -34.61 -6.81
C GLY A 152 -1.62 -34.07 -7.05
N LEU A 153 -1.89 -33.48 -8.23
CA LEU A 153 -3.17 -32.82 -8.52
C LEU A 153 -4.34 -33.80 -8.54
N ASP A 154 -4.20 -34.95 -9.22
CA ASP A 154 -5.26 -35.95 -9.34
C ASP A 154 -5.58 -36.58 -7.98
N VAL A 155 -4.54 -36.79 -7.17
CA VAL A 155 -4.69 -37.34 -5.81
C VAL A 155 -5.45 -36.34 -4.92
N LEU A 156 -5.14 -35.05 -5.02
CA LEU A 156 -5.83 -34.01 -4.26
C LEU A 156 -7.30 -33.93 -4.60
N LEU A 157 -7.64 -33.94 -5.88
CA LEU A 157 -9.03 -33.89 -6.32
C LEU A 157 -9.82 -35.13 -5.88
N HIS A 158 -9.19 -36.31 -6.01
CA HIS A 158 -9.75 -37.56 -5.55
C HIS A 158 -9.99 -37.59 -4.04
N ALA A 159 -8.99 -37.13 -3.25
CA ALA A 159 -9.14 -37.00 -1.80
C ALA A 159 -10.29 -36.05 -1.42
N ALA A 160 -10.41 -34.91 -2.08
CA ALA A 160 -11.50 -33.97 -1.84
C ALA A 160 -12.87 -34.56 -2.17
N ALA A 161 -12.99 -35.29 -3.29
CA ALA A 161 -14.24 -35.96 -3.68
C ALA A 161 -14.69 -37.02 -2.68
N HIS A 162 -13.77 -37.81 -2.15
CA HIS A 162 -14.10 -38.86 -1.16
C HIS A 162 -14.29 -38.31 0.25
N HIS A 163 -13.68 -37.19 0.60
CA HIS A 163 -13.80 -36.62 1.94
C HIS A 163 -15.16 -35.96 2.22
N LYS A 164 -15.98 -35.73 1.17
CA LYS A 164 -17.36 -35.23 1.28
C LYS A 164 -18.22 -36.11 2.18
N ASP A 165 -18.04 -37.43 2.10
CA ASP A 165 -18.89 -38.43 2.77
C ASP A 165 -18.43 -38.71 4.22
N CYS A 166 -17.27 -38.24 4.64
CA CYS A 166 -16.76 -38.37 6.00
C CYS A 166 -17.46 -37.37 6.94
N LYS A 167 -18.67 -37.68 7.35
CA LYS A 167 -19.43 -36.88 8.35
C LYS A 167 -19.21 -37.34 9.78
N ASP A 168 -18.57 -38.49 9.99
CA ASP A 168 -18.25 -39.02 11.31
C ASP A 168 -16.86 -38.59 11.75
N PRO A 169 -16.73 -37.94 12.91
CA PRO A 169 -15.44 -37.62 13.52
C PRO A 169 -14.52 -38.87 13.63
N GLU A 170 -15.08 -40.05 13.85
CA GLU A 170 -14.32 -41.29 13.96
C GLU A 170 -13.54 -41.69 12.70
N CYS A 171 -13.95 -41.22 11.52
CA CYS A 171 -13.22 -41.46 10.26
C CYS A 171 -11.90 -40.66 10.17
N LEU A 172 -11.72 -39.62 10.98
CA LEU A 172 -10.68 -38.62 10.83
C LEU A 172 -9.65 -38.64 11.93
N ILE A 173 -9.96 -39.27 13.09
CA ILE A 173 -9.13 -39.22 14.27
C ILE A 173 -8.38 -40.55 14.40
N HIS A 174 -7.14 -40.58 13.91
CA HIS A 174 -6.20 -41.63 14.30
C HIS A 174 -5.71 -41.35 15.71
N HIS A 175 -5.99 -42.33 16.62
CA HIS A 175 -5.69 -42.31 18.02
C HIS A 175 -4.28 -41.80 18.33
N HIS A 176 -4.16 -40.56 18.78
CA HIS A 176 -3.01 -40.13 19.53
C HIS A 176 -3.04 -40.84 20.89
N LYS A 177 -2.03 -41.60 21.21
CA LYS A 177 -1.72 -41.97 22.60
C LYS A 177 -1.20 -40.71 23.32
N TYR A 178 -2.10 -39.77 23.56
CA TYR A 178 -1.79 -38.60 24.38
C TYR A 178 -1.87 -39.02 25.85
N THR A 179 -0.86 -38.74 26.64
CA THR A 179 -0.92 -38.83 28.09
C THR A 179 -1.83 -37.68 28.57
N PRO A 180 -2.97 -37.97 29.23
CA PRO A 180 -3.94 -36.95 29.57
C PRO A 180 -3.33 -35.97 30.60
N LYS A 181 -2.96 -34.79 30.12
CA LYS A 181 -2.66 -33.64 30.96
C LYS A 181 -3.92 -32.82 31.27
N HIS A 182 -5.03 -33.13 30.63
CA HIS A 182 -6.28 -32.38 30.69
C HIS A 182 -7.40 -33.16 31.33
N ARG A 183 -8.28 -32.46 32.00
CA ARG A 183 -9.47 -32.96 32.68
C ARG A 183 -10.59 -33.35 31.71
N HIS A 184 -10.56 -32.76 30.53
CA HIS A 184 -11.51 -32.98 29.43
C HIS A 184 -10.95 -33.96 28.41
N ASP A 185 -11.70 -35.02 28.10
CA ASP A 185 -11.33 -36.03 27.08
C ASP A 185 -12.01 -35.73 25.75
N HIS A 186 -11.80 -34.51 25.23
CA HIS A 186 -12.30 -34.10 23.91
C HIS A 186 -11.36 -34.43 22.74
N HIS A 187 -10.21 -35.05 23.01
CA HIS A 187 -9.24 -35.42 21.99
C HIS A 187 -9.74 -36.48 21.00
N SER A 188 -10.81 -37.22 21.35
CA SER A 188 -11.48 -38.13 20.45
C SER A 188 -12.42 -37.43 19.46
N GLU A 189 -12.83 -36.18 19.74
CA GLU A 189 -13.80 -35.42 18.95
C GLU A 189 -13.17 -34.28 18.13
N TYR A 190 -12.05 -33.70 18.63
CA TYR A 190 -11.43 -32.51 18.05
C TYR A 190 -9.92 -32.67 17.90
N ALA A 191 -9.38 -32.18 16.76
CA ALA A 191 -7.93 -32.19 16.52
C ALA A 191 -7.14 -31.31 17.50
N MET A 192 -7.75 -30.22 17.95
CA MET A 192 -7.19 -29.30 18.94
C MET A 192 -8.13 -29.16 20.15
N VAL A 193 -7.58 -29.31 21.34
CA VAL A 193 -8.26 -29.11 22.64
C VAL A 193 -7.50 -28.02 23.39
N TYR A 194 -8.25 -27.04 23.89
CA TYR A 194 -7.69 -25.92 24.66
C TYR A 194 -7.41 -26.33 26.12
N SER A 195 -6.80 -25.44 26.88
CA SER A 195 -6.60 -25.64 28.31
C SER A 195 -7.93 -25.87 29.03
N ASP A 196 -7.91 -26.61 30.14
CA ASP A 196 -9.10 -26.93 30.94
C ASP A 196 -9.92 -25.67 31.28
N ALA A 197 -9.25 -24.55 31.58
CA ALA A 197 -9.90 -23.29 31.92
C ALA A 197 -10.71 -22.68 30.72
N ILE A 198 -10.25 -22.86 29.52
CA ILE A 198 -10.94 -22.40 28.29
C ILE A 198 -12.00 -23.40 27.89
N GLU A 199 -11.71 -24.72 27.95
CA GLU A 199 -12.69 -25.77 27.64
C GLU A 199 -13.91 -25.73 28.55
N ASP A 200 -13.75 -25.55 29.88
CA ASP A 200 -14.86 -25.36 30.82
C ASP A 200 -15.78 -24.21 30.36
N LYS A 201 -15.21 -23.10 29.86
CA LYS A 201 -16.01 -21.96 29.40
C LYS A 201 -16.67 -22.23 28.03
N ILE A 202 -15.99 -22.96 27.15
CA ILE A 202 -16.54 -23.41 25.86
C ILE A 202 -17.77 -24.30 26.13
N ASP A 203 -17.65 -25.27 27.01
CA ASP A 203 -18.72 -26.21 27.32
C ASP A 203 -19.95 -25.52 27.93
N LEU A 204 -19.73 -24.61 28.88
CA LEU A 204 -20.81 -23.81 29.44
C LEU A 204 -21.50 -22.94 28.40
N THR A 205 -20.73 -22.34 27.53
CA THR A 205 -21.26 -21.49 26.44
C THR A 205 -22.00 -22.32 25.40
N MET A 206 -21.49 -23.51 25.05
CA MET A 206 -22.18 -24.49 24.19
C MET A 206 -23.51 -24.94 24.74
N ALA A 207 -23.58 -25.24 26.05
CA ALA A 207 -24.81 -25.64 26.73
C ALA A 207 -25.88 -24.55 26.63
N GLU A 208 -25.51 -23.30 26.85
CA GLU A 208 -26.44 -22.18 26.74
C GLU A 208 -26.87 -21.91 25.28
N LEU A 209 -25.94 -22.03 24.32
CA LEU A 209 -26.26 -21.93 22.90
C LEU A 209 -27.23 -23.01 22.46
N LYS A 210 -27.04 -24.28 22.87
CA LYS A 210 -27.95 -25.39 22.60
C LYS A 210 -29.33 -25.12 23.19
N ARG A 211 -29.40 -24.52 24.37
CA ARG A 211 -30.67 -24.17 25.02
C ARG A 211 -31.42 -23.08 24.25
N LYS A 212 -30.71 -22.04 23.82
CA LYS A 212 -31.32 -20.83 23.23
C LYS A 212 -31.52 -20.94 21.71
N TYR A 213 -30.64 -21.65 21.03
CA TYR A 213 -30.61 -21.78 19.56
C TYR A 213 -30.52 -23.27 19.15
N PRO A 214 -31.56 -24.08 19.29
CA PRO A 214 -31.52 -25.55 19.10
C PRO A 214 -31.20 -26.00 17.67
N ASN A 215 -31.33 -25.12 16.66
CA ASN A 215 -31.08 -25.43 15.25
C ASN A 215 -29.74 -24.84 14.76
N LEU A 216 -28.84 -24.43 15.67
CA LEU A 216 -27.53 -23.89 15.28
C LEU A 216 -26.58 -25.03 14.91
N SER A 217 -25.91 -24.93 13.79
CA SER A 217 -24.82 -25.85 13.43
C SER A 217 -23.54 -25.41 14.14
N ASN A 218 -22.68 -26.37 14.51
CA ASN A 218 -21.34 -26.14 15.08
C ASN A 218 -21.34 -25.22 16.34
N TYR A 219 -21.90 -25.72 17.42
CA TYR A 219 -21.97 -24.98 18.69
C TYR A 219 -20.59 -24.60 19.25
N ARG A 220 -19.56 -25.48 19.08
CA ARG A 220 -18.23 -25.25 19.59
C ARG A 220 -17.59 -23.99 18.95
N TRP A 221 -17.66 -23.88 17.64
CA TRP A 221 -17.12 -22.71 16.93
C TRP A 221 -17.83 -21.42 17.37
N HIS A 222 -19.17 -21.45 17.52
CA HIS A 222 -19.91 -20.29 17.98
C HIS A 222 -19.55 -19.91 19.42
N ALA A 223 -19.31 -20.91 20.29
CA ALA A 223 -18.87 -20.68 21.66
C ALA A 223 -17.48 -20.02 21.71
N ILE A 224 -16.54 -20.52 20.91
CA ILE A 224 -15.19 -19.93 20.78
C ILE A 224 -15.29 -18.47 20.32
N LYS A 225 -16.11 -18.18 19.29
CA LYS A 225 -16.30 -16.82 18.77
C LYS A 225 -16.97 -15.87 19.76
N LEU A 226 -17.85 -16.36 20.61
CA LEU A 226 -18.43 -15.57 21.70
C LEU A 226 -17.41 -15.26 22.79
N LEU A 227 -16.53 -16.20 23.15
CA LEU A 227 -15.42 -15.98 24.09
C LEU A 227 -14.37 -14.99 23.53
N GLU A 228 -14.12 -15.01 22.21
CA GLU A 228 -13.31 -14.03 21.49
C GLU A 228 -14.02 -12.66 21.34
N GLN A 229 -15.30 -12.56 21.76
CA GLN A 229 -16.14 -11.36 21.59
C GLN A 229 -16.26 -10.89 20.13
N ASP A 230 -16.36 -11.84 19.18
CA ASP A 230 -16.59 -11.53 17.75
C ASP A 230 -17.85 -10.68 17.58
N LYS A 231 -17.73 -9.51 16.96
CA LYS A 231 -18.81 -8.51 16.86
C LYS A 231 -20.03 -9.01 16.06
N GLU A 232 -19.79 -9.77 15.00
CA GLU A 232 -20.84 -10.29 14.14
C GLU A 232 -21.63 -11.42 14.85
N ILE A 233 -20.89 -12.36 15.44
CA ILE A 233 -21.50 -13.50 16.13
C ILE A 233 -22.20 -13.05 17.43
N SER A 234 -21.58 -12.16 18.19
CA SER A 234 -22.19 -11.60 19.41
C SER A 234 -23.47 -10.81 19.12
N ALA A 235 -23.53 -10.11 17.99
CA ALA A 235 -24.76 -9.41 17.57
C ALA A 235 -25.85 -10.35 17.08
N ARG A 236 -25.46 -11.44 16.36
CA ARG A 236 -26.40 -12.39 15.76
C ARG A 236 -26.94 -13.42 16.78
N TYR A 237 -26.09 -13.84 17.71
CA TYR A 237 -26.40 -14.84 18.72
C TYR A 237 -26.08 -14.32 20.14
N PRO A 238 -26.81 -13.31 20.64
CA PRO A 238 -26.52 -12.70 21.93
C PRO A 238 -26.79 -13.69 23.07
N VAL A 239 -25.77 -13.94 23.88
CA VAL A 239 -25.81 -14.75 25.10
C VAL A 239 -25.42 -13.88 26.28
N ASN A 240 -26.15 -13.94 27.36
CA ASN A 240 -25.86 -13.17 28.58
C ASN A 240 -25.29 -14.09 29.67
N MET A 241 -23.96 -14.19 29.70
CA MET A 241 -23.23 -15.03 30.67
C MET A 241 -22.02 -14.25 31.22
N PRO A 242 -22.25 -13.22 32.07
CA PRO A 242 -21.16 -12.36 32.55
C PRO A 242 -20.14 -13.12 33.40
N ASP A 243 -20.52 -14.22 34.05
CA ASP A 243 -19.61 -15.03 34.85
C ASP A 243 -18.70 -15.95 34.04
N VAL A 244 -19.05 -16.21 32.76
CA VAL A 244 -18.29 -17.06 31.84
C VAL A 244 -17.52 -16.20 30.82
N ILE A 245 -18.20 -15.21 30.25
CA ILE A 245 -17.64 -14.25 29.29
C ILE A 245 -17.29 -12.95 30.04
N ASP A 246 -16.41 -13.05 31.03
CA ASP A 246 -16.00 -11.97 31.91
C ASP A 246 -14.98 -11.03 31.27
N ARG A 247 -14.22 -11.51 30.27
CA ARG A 247 -13.24 -10.74 29.49
C ARG A 247 -13.16 -11.23 28.04
N ASN A 248 -12.34 -10.57 27.21
CA ASN A 248 -11.99 -11.08 25.88
C ASN A 248 -10.89 -12.14 26.01
N TYR A 249 -11.16 -13.35 25.51
CA TYR A 249 -10.26 -14.51 25.49
C TYR A 249 -9.50 -14.68 24.18
N GLU A 250 -9.64 -13.75 23.23
CA GLU A 250 -9.02 -13.85 21.92
C GLU A 250 -7.50 -14.10 21.98
N SER A 251 -6.78 -13.35 22.82
CA SER A 251 -5.34 -13.51 22.99
C SER A 251 -4.94 -14.87 23.57
N ASP A 252 -5.71 -15.40 24.52
CA ASP A 252 -5.42 -16.69 25.14
C ASP A 252 -5.64 -17.82 24.11
N ILE A 253 -6.74 -17.78 23.38
CA ILE A 253 -7.09 -18.73 22.32
C ILE A 253 -6.05 -18.70 21.19
N ILE A 254 -5.60 -17.52 20.77
CA ILE A 254 -4.56 -17.36 19.75
C ILE A 254 -3.24 -17.98 20.23
N ASN A 255 -2.82 -17.70 21.47
CA ASN A 255 -1.57 -18.24 22.00
C ASN A 255 -1.59 -19.77 22.06
N GLU A 256 -2.69 -20.38 22.54
CA GLU A 256 -2.80 -21.83 22.59
C GLU A 256 -2.82 -22.47 21.20
N LYS A 257 -3.39 -21.80 20.17
CA LYS A 257 -3.27 -22.25 18.79
C LYS A 257 -1.82 -22.25 18.31
N TYR A 258 -1.04 -21.22 18.63
CA TYR A 258 0.36 -21.16 18.28
C TYR A 258 1.20 -22.22 19.03
N ASP A 259 0.91 -22.47 20.31
CA ASP A 259 1.57 -23.54 21.09
C ASP A 259 1.34 -24.91 20.44
N PHE A 260 0.10 -25.18 19.98
CA PHE A 260 -0.23 -26.40 19.25
C PHE A 260 0.47 -26.50 17.89
N ILE A 261 0.51 -25.38 17.14
CA ILE A 261 1.27 -25.32 15.88
C ILE A 261 2.74 -25.60 16.09
N GLU A 262 3.34 -25.05 17.16
CA GLU A 262 4.75 -25.30 17.50
C GLU A 262 5.00 -26.77 17.83
N GLU A 263 4.05 -27.45 18.49
CA GLU A 263 4.09 -28.87 18.75
C GLU A 263 4.05 -29.66 17.44
N ILE A 264 3.13 -29.34 16.51
CA ILE A 264 3.06 -29.97 15.18
C ILE A 264 4.39 -29.80 14.43
N ILE A 265 4.91 -28.60 14.36
CA ILE A 265 6.16 -28.29 13.64
C ILE A 265 7.34 -29.08 14.22
N ARG A 266 7.42 -29.20 15.54
CA ARG A 266 8.48 -29.95 16.22
C ARG A 266 8.44 -31.45 15.89
N GLU A 267 7.23 -32.03 15.75
CA GLU A 267 7.06 -33.44 15.44
C GLU A 267 7.18 -33.78 13.96
N VAL A 268 6.76 -32.87 13.08
CA VAL A 268 6.61 -33.11 11.65
C VAL A 268 7.84 -32.67 10.84
N LEU A 269 8.55 -31.63 11.30
CA LEU A 269 9.70 -31.07 10.56
C LEU A 269 11.01 -31.72 11.06
N VAL A 270 11.58 -32.63 10.24
CA VAL A 270 12.78 -33.40 10.61
C VAL A 270 14.06 -32.57 10.55
N ASN A 271 14.14 -31.56 9.68
CA ASN A 271 15.33 -30.74 9.42
C ASN A 271 15.10 -29.23 9.54
N LYS A 272 14.53 -28.77 10.67
CA LYS A 272 14.25 -27.33 10.92
C LYS A 272 15.51 -26.45 10.88
N ASP A 273 16.66 -26.98 11.28
CA ASP A 273 17.91 -26.21 11.46
C ASP A 273 18.61 -25.79 10.16
N ARG A 274 18.15 -26.24 8.98
CA ARG A 274 18.66 -25.79 7.68
C ARG A 274 17.96 -24.58 7.09
N GLN A 275 16.95 -24.03 7.78
CA GLN A 275 16.37 -22.76 7.40
C GLN A 275 17.46 -21.68 7.46
N ASP A 276 17.81 -21.20 6.31
CA ASP A 276 18.70 -20.08 5.97
C ASP A 276 19.39 -19.36 7.14
N ALA A 277 20.47 -19.92 7.61
CA ALA A 277 21.42 -19.22 8.50
C ALA A 277 21.86 -17.84 7.95
N LEU A 278 21.69 -17.61 6.65
CA LEU A 278 21.93 -16.30 6.00
C LEU A 278 20.81 -15.32 6.27
N THR A 279 19.53 -15.74 6.20
CA THR A 279 18.37 -14.88 6.50
C THR A 279 18.39 -14.47 7.95
N GLU A 280 18.64 -15.39 8.90
CA GLU A 280 18.73 -15.05 10.32
C GLU A 280 19.90 -14.11 10.62
N LYS A 281 21.07 -14.32 9.99
CA LYS A 281 22.22 -13.42 10.15
C LYS A 281 21.92 -12.03 9.60
N ALA A 282 21.27 -11.95 8.44
CA ALA A 282 20.85 -10.67 7.85
C ALA A 282 19.80 -9.97 8.73
N ASP A 283 18.79 -10.71 9.20
CA ASP A 283 17.72 -10.15 10.03
C ASP A 283 18.24 -9.68 11.39
N ARG A 284 19.20 -10.39 12.00
CA ARG A 284 19.86 -9.92 13.25
C ARG A 284 20.45 -8.52 13.12
N VAL A 285 20.90 -8.13 11.93
CA VAL A 285 21.47 -6.81 11.66
C VAL A 285 20.37 -5.83 11.17
N LEU A 286 19.56 -6.26 10.22
CA LEU A 286 18.57 -5.39 9.54
C LEU A 286 17.33 -5.09 10.38
N THR A 287 16.98 -5.96 11.33
CA THR A 287 15.87 -5.73 12.29
C THR A 287 16.37 -5.31 13.68
N HIS A 288 17.67 -5.06 13.84
CA HIS A 288 18.25 -4.66 15.12
C HIS A 288 17.73 -3.30 15.57
N LYS A 289 17.33 -3.19 16.83
CA LYS A 289 16.69 -1.99 17.42
C LYS A 289 17.39 -0.65 17.13
N PHE A 290 18.72 -0.63 17.03
CA PHE A 290 19.51 0.60 16.80
C PHE A 290 20.08 0.69 15.38
N TRP A 291 20.49 -0.43 14.76
CA TRP A 291 21.16 -0.43 13.46
C TRP A 291 20.19 -0.41 12.27
N SER A 292 18.96 -0.84 12.46
CA SER A 292 17.97 -0.90 11.38
C SER A 292 17.68 0.45 10.74
N ILE A 293 17.54 1.52 11.55
CA ILE A 293 17.24 2.88 11.05
C ILE A 293 18.42 3.47 10.25
N PRO A 294 19.67 3.47 10.76
CA PRO A 294 20.83 3.89 9.97
C PRO A 294 21.01 3.12 8.66
N ILE A 295 20.86 1.79 8.69
CA ILE A 295 20.98 0.96 7.48
C ILE A 295 19.89 1.33 6.48
N PHE A 296 18.65 1.48 6.94
CA PHE A 296 17.55 1.92 6.11
C PHE A 296 17.83 3.27 5.45
N LEU A 297 18.34 4.25 6.20
CA LEU A 297 18.69 5.57 5.66
C LEU A 297 19.80 5.47 4.60
N VAL A 298 20.81 4.61 4.80
CA VAL A 298 21.87 4.38 3.80
C VAL A 298 21.30 3.73 2.54
N VAL A 299 20.45 2.72 2.67
CA VAL A 299 19.78 2.06 1.52
C VAL A 299 18.94 3.08 0.75
N MET A 300 18.13 3.88 1.44
CA MET A 300 17.31 4.90 0.79
C MET A 300 18.15 6.02 0.16
N ALA A 301 19.24 6.44 0.80
CA ALA A 301 20.18 7.39 0.22
C ALA A 301 20.80 6.84 -1.07
N ALA A 302 21.16 5.55 -1.10
CA ALA A 302 21.65 4.89 -2.31
C ALA A 302 20.60 4.85 -3.42
N VAL A 303 19.32 4.53 -3.08
CA VAL A 303 18.21 4.56 -4.04
C VAL A 303 18.02 5.95 -4.63
N PHE A 304 17.97 6.99 -3.79
CA PHE A 304 17.83 8.36 -4.27
C PHE A 304 19.05 8.83 -5.07
N PHE A 305 20.25 8.50 -4.62
CA PHE A 305 21.48 8.84 -5.35
C PHE A 305 21.48 8.23 -6.76
N LEU A 306 21.14 6.93 -6.89
CA LEU A 306 21.02 6.28 -8.20
C LEU A 306 19.92 6.93 -9.05
N THR A 307 18.77 7.21 -8.44
CA THR A 307 17.62 7.81 -9.15
C THR A 307 17.97 9.18 -9.72
N PHE A 308 18.60 10.04 -8.93
CA PHE A 308 18.92 11.39 -9.39
C PHE A 308 20.16 11.41 -10.28
N THR A 309 21.23 10.65 -9.96
CA THR A 309 22.45 10.68 -10.79
C THR A 309 22.20 10.10 -12.19
N ILE A 310 21.63 8.89 -12.26
CA ILE A 310 21.37 8.22 -13.55
C ILE A 310 20.15 8.84 -14.23
N GLY A 311 19.10 9.12 -13.44
CA GLY A 311 17.87 9.70 -13.96
C GLY A 311 18.06 11.08 -14.54
N ASP A 312 18.79 11.97 -13.88
CA ASP A 312 19.06 13.32 -14.35
C ASP A 312 20.03 13.33 -15.54
N TRP A 313 20.99 12.40 -15.60
CA TRP A 313 21.81 12.20 -16.78
C TRP A 313 20.97 11.82 -18.02
N LEU A 314 20.05 10.87 -17.89
CA LEU A 314 19.13 10.50 -18.96
C LEU A 314 18.12 11.61 -19.29
N LYS A 315 17.66 12.33 -18.28
CA LYS A 315 16.78 13.49 -18.42
C LYS A 315 17.43 14.57 -19.31
N GLY A 316 18.71 14.86 -19.12
CA GLY A 316 19.45 15.84 -19.92
C GLY A 316 19.44 15.51 -21.43
N PHE A 317 19.53 14.24 -21.82
CA PHE A 317 19.41 13.84 -23.23
C PHE A 317 17.99 14.06 -23.78
N LEU A 318 16.97 13.77 -22.97
CA LEU A 318 15.58 13.99 -23.37
C LEU A 318 15.26 15.48 -23.49
N GLU A 319 15.75 16.30 -22.59
CA GLU A 319 15.62 17.77 -22.64
C GLU A 319 16.22 18.33 -23.92
N LEU A 320 17.48 17.98 -24.26
CA LEU A 320 18.09 18.36 -25.53
C LEU A 320 17.29 17.91 -26.75
N GLY A 321 16.73 16.70 -26.73
CA GLY A 321 15.88 16.19 -27.81
C GLY A 321 14.57 16.97 -27.94
N ILE A 322 13.91 17.29 -26.82
CA ILE A 322 12.65 18.04 -26.81
C ILE A 322 12.90 19.51 -27.21
N GLU A 323 13.96 20.15 -26.75
CA GLU A 323 14.34 21.51 -27.14
C GLU A 323 14.63 21.58 -28.65
N SER A 324 15.40 20.62 -29.17
CA SER A 324 15.70 20.54 -30.63
C SER A 324 14.42 20.34 -31.42
N LEU A 325 13.51 19.48 -30.98
CA LEU A 325 12.21 19.24 -31.62
C LEU A 325 11.33 20.50 -31.56
N SER A 326 11.30 21.17 -30.42
CA SER A 326 10.55 22.42 -30.23
C SER A 326 11.05 23.53 -31.14
N ALA A 327 12.37 23.71 -31.26
CA ALA A 327 12.99 24.66 -32.17
C ALA A 327 12.66 24.34 -33.64
N LEU A 328 12.80 23.07 -34.05
CA LEU A 328 12.50 22.62 -35.42
C LEU A 328 11.03 22.88 -35.81
N ILE A 329 10.11 22.58 -34.89
CA ILE A 329 8.68 22.81 -35.12
C ILE A 329 8.36 24.29 -35.12
N SER A 330 8.94 25.09 -34.22
CA SER A 330 8.78 26.55 -34.20
C SER A 330 9.25 27.18 -35.51
N ASP A 331 10.46 26.83 -35.98
CA ASP A 331 11.01 27.34 -37.22
C ASP A 331 10.19 26.92 -38.48
N GLY A 332 9.73 25.66 -38.46
CA GLY A 332 8.82 25.15 -39.51
C GLY A 332 7.48 25.90 -39.56
N LEU A 333 6.88 26.21 -38.37
CA LEU A 333 5.64 26.96 -38.28
C LEU A 333 5.81 28.43 -38.73
N ILE A 334 6.96 29.02 -38.42
CA ILE A 334 7.33 30.36 -38.92
C ILE A 334 7.45 30.36 -40.42
N ALA A 335 8.15 29.37 -41.03
CA ALA A 335 8.34 29.24 -42.46
C ALA A 335 7.01 29.09 -43.26
N VAL A 336 6.01 28.47 -42.65
CA VAL A 336 4.67 28.29 -43.23
C VAL A 336 3.76 29.51 -42.98
N GLY A 337 4.19 30.50 -42.17
CA GLY A 337 3.42 31.71 -41.85
C GLY A 337 2.24 31.46 -40.92
N VAL A 338 2.34 30.53 -40.01
CA VAL A 338 1.28 30.20 -39.01
C VAL A 338 1.13 31.34 -38.04
N ASN A 339 -0.14 31.61 -37.61
CA ASN A 339 -0.48 32.63 -36.62
C ASN A 339 0.30 32.39 -35.30
N GLU A 340 0.78 33.48 -34.70
CA GLU A 340 1.56 33.47 -33.46
C GLU A 340 0.85 32.75 -32.31
N VAL A 341 -0.46 32.93 -32.16
CA VAL A 341 -1.28 32.23 -31.16
C VAL A 341 -1.20 30.72 -31.32
N LEU A 342 -1.34 30.21 -32.55
CA LEU A 342 -1.29 28.78 -32.83
C LEU A 342 0.13 28.21 -32.63
N ARG A 343 1.15 29.01 -32.99
CA ARG A 343 2.55 28.65 -32.75
C ARG A 343 2.84 28.51 -31.27
N SER A 344 2.46 29.53 -30.47
CA SER A 344 2.65 29.49 -28.99
C SER A 344 1.85 28.36 -28.32
N LEU A 345 0.62 28.10 -28.78
CA LEU A 345 -0.16 26.95 -28.27
C LEU A 345 0.55 25.63 -28.54
N LEU A 346 1.09 25.43 -29.75
CA LEU A 346 1.76 24.18 -30.12
C LEU A 346 3.09 24.03 -29.39
N VAL A 347 3.90 25.08 -29.35
CA VAL A 347 5.26 25.04 -28.79
C VAL A 347 5.21 25.15 -27.27
N ASP A 348 4.62 26.22 -26.73
CA ASP A 348 4.66 26.52 -25.28
C ASP A 348 3.56 25.80 -24.50
N GLY A 349 2.43 25.49 -25.13
CA GLY A 349 1.32 24.75 -24.51
C GLY A 349 1.48 23.24 -24.63
N ILE A 350 1.59 22.72 -25.85
CA ILE A 350 1.52 21.28 -26.11
C ILE A 350 2.89 20.63 -25.98
N ILE A 351 3.91 21.12 -26.73
CA ILE A 351 5.24 20.49 -26.73
C ILE A 351 5.90 20.65 -25.36
N ALA A 352 5.84 21.82 -24.76
CA ALA A 352 6.37 22.03 -23.42
C ALA A 352 5.63 21.18 -22.36
N GLY A 353 4.30 21.04 -22.47
CA GLY A 353 3.51 20.20 -21.58
C GLY A 353 3.83 18.71 -21.69
N VAL A 354 3.91 18.17 -22.91
CA VAL A 354 4.30 16.78 -23.16
C VAL A 354 5.77 16.56 -22.81
N GLY A 355 6.63 17.51 -23.16
CA GLY A 355 8.04 17.52 -22.82
C GLY A 355 8.27 17.38 -21.31
N GLY A 356 7.60 18.20 -20.52
CA GLY A 356 7.68 18.13 -19.05
C GLY A 356 7.28 16.76 -18.48
N ILE A 357 6.35 16.03 -19.11
CA ILE A 357 5.99 14.66 -18.69
C ILE A 357 7.12 13.69 -19.02
N LEU A 358 7.66 13.78 -20.25
CA LEU A 358 8.68 12.86 -20.74
C LEU A 358 10.03 13.04 -20.04
N THR A 359 10.40 14.27 -19.68
CA THR A 359 11.67 14.56 -18.98
C THR A 359 11.74 13.92 -17.60
N PHE A 360 10.60 13.70 -16.90
CA PHE A 360 10.59 12.99 -15.63
C PHE A 360 10.53 11.47 -15.73
N LEU A 361 10.28 10.93 -16.91
CA LEU A 361 10.13 9.49 -17.13
C LEU A 361 11.36 8.67 -16.69
N PRO A 362 12.62 9.07 -17.01
CA PRO A 362 13.81 8.35 -16.56
C PRO A 362 13.93 8.26 -15.04
N ASN A 363 13.71 9.36 -14.34
CA ASN A 363 13.80 9.40 -12.88
C ASN A 363 12.75 8.48 -12.24
N ILE A 364 11.53 8.50 -12.77
CA ILE A 364 10.44 7.63 -12.31
C ILE A 364 10.75 6.17 -12.63
N PHE A 365 11.29 5.87 -13.80
CA PHE A 365 11.69 4.52 -14.20
C PHE A 365 12.73 3.94 -13.23
N ILE A 366 13.81 4.68 -12.94
CA ILE A 366 14.88 4.23 -12.05
C ILE A 366 14.39 4.10 -10.62
N LEU A 367 13.54 5.03 -10.16
CA LEU A 367 12.94 4.94 -8.83
C LEU A 367 12.10 3.66 -8.69
N PHE A 368 11.21 3.37 -9.65
CA PHE A 368 10.40 2.16 -9.61
C PHE A 368 11.25 0.89 -9.77
N LEU A 369 12.33 0.93 -10.54
CA LEU A 369 13.27 -0.18 -10.67
C LEU A 369 13.92 -0.51 -9.32
N ALA A 370 14.44 0.49 -8.63
CA ALA A 370 15.06 0.31 -7.32
C ALA A 370 14.04 -0.18 -6.27
N LEU A 371 12.82 0.39 -6.29
CA LEU A 371 11.75 -0.03 -5.38
C LEU A 371 11.28 -1.45 -5.63
N ALA A 372 11.09 -1.84 -6.90
CA ALA A 372 10.74 -3.21 -7.26
C ALA A 372 11.79 -4.21 -6.78
N PHE A 373 13.06 -3.83 -6.87
CA PHE A 373 14.17 -4.64 -6.36
C PHE A 373 14.10 -4.81 -4.84
N LEU A 374 13.84 -3.72 -4.08
CA LEU A 374 13.73 -3.76 -2.62
C LEU A 374 12.48 -4.51 -2.17
N GLU A 375 11.37 -4.40 -2.90
CA GLU A 375 10.11 -5.08 -2.60
C GLU A 375 10.22 -6.59 -2.86
N ASP A 376 10.70 -6.99 -4.03
CA ASP A 376 10.85 -8.42 -4.42
C ASP A 376 11.93 -9.13 -3.58
N SER A 377 12.96 -8.41 -3.10
CA SER A 377 13.97 -8.95 -2.18
C SER A 377 13.44 -9.26 -0.77
N GLY A 378 12.26 -8.74 -0.39
CA GLY A 378 11.70 -8.86 0.95
C GLY A 378 12.21 -7.84 1.96
N TYR A 379 13.07 -6.87 1.55
CA TYR A 379 13.62 -5.84 2.44
C TYR A 379 12.55 -4.90 2.98
N MET A 380 11.55 -4.53 2.15
CA MET A 380 10.50 -3.58 2.55
C MET A 380 9.63 -4.10 3.71
N ALA A 381 9.45 -5.42 3.84
CA ALA A 381 8.75 -6.02 4.98
C ALA A 381 9.51 -5.80 6.30
N ARG A 382 10.86 -5.87 6.29
CA ARG A 382 11.71 -5.59 7.47
C ARG A 382 11.62 -4.13 7.89
N VAL A 383 11.62 -3.23 6.92
CA VAL A 383 11.43 -1.79 7.19
C VAL A 383 10.08 -1.55 7.87
N ALA A 384 9.01 -2.14 7.35
CA ALA A 384 7.67 -2.03 7.95
C ALA A 384 7.65 -2.58 9.39
N TYR A 385 8.27 -3.73 9.63
CA TYR A 385 8.38 -4.33 10.96
C TYR A 385 9.11 -3.42 11.96
N VAL A 386 10.28 -2.89 11.58
CA VAL A 386 11.07 -2.00 12.45
C VAL A 386 10.31 -0.72 12.77
N MET A 387 9.57 -0.19 11.80
CA MET A 387 8.84 1.06 11.95
C MET A 387 7.48 0.90 12.65
N GLU A 388 7.00 -0.33 12.89
CA GLU A 388 5.72 -0.59 13.53
C GLU A 388 5.61 0.11 14.90
N GLY A 389 6.65 0.01 15.74
CA GLY A 389 6.67 0.64 17.06
C GLY A 389 6.60 2.17 17.06
N ILE A 390 7.03 2.82 15.97
CA ILE A 390 6.96 4.28 15.81
C ILE A 390 5.61 4.68 15.21
N MET A 391 5.18 3.98 14.16
CA MET A 391 3.96 4.26 13.43
C MET A 391 2.70 3.99 14.26
N SER A 392 2.70 2.95 15.08
CA SER A 392 1.60 2.64 15.99
C SER A 392 1.30 3.77 16.99
N LYS A 393 2.31 4.53 17.43
CA LYS A 393 2.12 5.72 18.29
C LYS A 393 1.39 6.85 17.56
N LEU A 394 1.44 6.87 16.23
CA LEU A 394 0.71 7.81 15.37
C LEU A 394 -0.63 7.23 14.89
N GLY A 395 -1.02 6.05 15.37
CA GLY A 395 -2.25 5.36 14.95
C GLY A 395 -2.22 4.89 13.49
N LEU A 396 -1.03 4.49 13.03
CA LEU A 396 -0.77 3.96 11.68
C LEU A 396 -0.02 2.63 11.80
N SER A 397 -0.18 1.75 10.82
CA SER A 397 0.63 0.53 10.72
C SER A 397 2.04 0.83 10.22
N GLY A 398 3.03 0.00 10.54
CA GLY A 398 4.41 0.17 10.07
C GLY A 398 4.53 0.18 8.53
N ARG A 399 3.63 -0.51 7.83
CA ARG A 399 3.55 -0.45 6.35
C ARG A 399 3.24 0.96 5.82
N ALA A 400 2.61 1.82 6.63
CA ALA A 400 2.33 3.21 6.26
C ALA A 400 3.60 4.06 6.10
N PHE A 401 4.71 3.64 6.71
CA PHE A 401 5.99 4.30 6.60
C PHE A 401 6.55 4.26 5.16
N ILE A 402 6.28 3.17 4.42
CA ILE A 402 6.77 2.99 3.05
C ILE A 402 6.27 4.11 2.11
N PRO A 403 4.94 4.36 1.98
CA PRO A 403 4.45 5.50 1.22
C PRO A 403 5.01 6.85 1.67
N MET A 404 5.17 7.06 2.98
CA MET A 404 5.68 8.32 3.51
C MET A 404 7.12 8.59 3.06
N ILE A 405 8.00 7.61 3.15
CA ILE A 405 9.40 7.76 2.69
C ILE A 405 9.48 7.96 1.18
N LEU A 406 8.67 7.25 0.40
CA LEU A 406 8.62 7.45 -1.05
C LEU A 406 8.22 8.87 -1.43
N GLY A 407 7.46 9.55 -0.56
CA GLY A 407 7.08 10.95 -0.70
C GLY A 407 8.27 11.91 -0.81
N PHE A 408 9.44 11.59 -0.26
CA PHE A 408 10.66 12.37 -0.43
C PHE A 408 11.23 12.32 -1.86
N GLY A 409 10.98 11.23 -2.57
CA GLY A 409 11.32 11.14 -3.99
C GLY A 409 10.24 11.77 -4.87
N CYS A 410 9.05 11.19 -4.85
CA CYS A 410 7.91 11.65 -5.64
C CYS A 410 6.59 11.29 -4.95
N THR A 411 5.69 12.27 -4.83
CA THR A 411 4.39 12.10 -4.18
C THR A 411 3.46 11.14 -4.95
N VAL A 412 3.58 11.04 -6.28
CA VAL A 412 2.74 10.17 -7.12
C VAL A 412 2.93 8.69 -6.78
N PRO A 413 4.14 8.10 -6.88
CA PRO A 413 4.37 6.71 -6.47
C PRO A 413 4.10 6.48 -4.99
N ALA A 414 4.35 7.47 -4.14
CA ALA A 414 4.04 7.40 -2.72
C ALA A 414 2.55 7.18 -2.45
N ILE A 415 1.67 7.94 -3.10
CA ILE A 415 0.22 7.76 -3.01
C ILE A 415 -0.20 6.40 -3.59
N MET A 416 0.38 5.97 -4.72
CA MET A 416 0.12 4.65 -5.31
C MET A 416 0.52 3.51 -4.37
N ALA A 417 1.62 3.65 -3.62
CA ALA A 417 2.08 2.66 -2.66
C ALA A 417 1.11 2.51 -1.46
N SER A 418 0.24 3.50 -1.19
CA SER A 418 -0.78 3.38 -0.15
C SER A 418 -1.78 2.23 -0.38
N ARG A 419 -1.83 1.65 -1.59
CA ARG A 419 -2.63 0.44 -1.90
C ARG A 419 -2.21 -0.77 -1.07
N SER A 420 -0.93 -0.85 -0.67
CA SER A 420 -0.42 -1.95 0.16
C SER A 420 -0.99 -1.94 1.59
N LEU A 421 -1.69 -0.89 1.97
CA LEU A 421 -2.35 -0.79 3.27
C LEU A 421 -3.73 -1.45 3.20
N GLU A 422 -3.92 -2.46 4.03
CA GLU A 422 -5.16 -3.24 4.12
C GLU A 422 -6.31 -2.39 4.66
N ASN A 423 -6.03 -1.58 5.70
CA ASN A 423 -7.02 -0.73 6.31
C ASN A 423 -7.32 0.51 5.44
N ARG A 424 -8.55 0.63 4.96
CA ARG A 424 -8.99 1.77 4.14
C ARG A 424 -8.77 3.12 4.85
N ARG A 425 -8.94 3.18 6.18
CA ARG A 425 -8.75 4.41 6.97
C ARG A 425 -7.29 4.84 6.99
N ASP A 426 -6.38 3.90 7.20
CA ASP A 426 -4.94 4.18 7.21
C ASP A 426 -4.49 4.62 5.81
N ARG A 427 -5.05 4.02 4.75
CA ARG A 427 -4.82 4.46 3.37
C ARG A 427 -5.20 5.93 3.18
N PHE A 428 -6.38 6.36 3.67
CA PHE A 428 -6.83 7.75 3.57
C PHE A 428 -5.96 8.70 4.41
N LYS A 429 -5.59 8.32 5.63
CA LYS A 429 -4.68 9.09 6.49
C LYS A 429 -3.33 9.29 5.79
N VAL A 430 -2.75 8.22 5.26
CA VAL A 430 -1.45 8.26 4.55
C VAL A 430 -1.53 9.12 3.30
N MET A 431 -2.58 9.00 2.47
CA MET A 431 -2.78 9.87 1.31
C MET A 431 -2.88 11.36 1.69
N LEU A 432 -3.38 11.68 2.87
CA LEU A 432 -3.49 13.05 3.36
C LEU A 432 -2.16 13.61 3.90
N ILE A 433 -1.35 12.75 4.52
CA ILE A 433 -0.08 13.11 5.18
C ILE A 433 1.09 13.14 4.18
N THR A 434 1.14 12.17 3.25
CA THR A 434 2.26 12.01 2.31
C THR A 434 2.62 13.27 1.51
N PRO A 435 1.70 14.13 1.06
CA PRO A 435 2.04 15.35 0.34
C PRO A 435 2.84 16.39 1.13
N PHE A 436 2.92 16.29 2.45
CA PHE A 436 3.79 17.15 3.28
C PHE A 436 5.25 16.74 3.22
N MET A 437 5.55 15.53 2.75
CA MET A 437 6.94 15.13 2.46
C MET A 437 7.45 15.92 1.25
N SER A 438 8.67 16.47 1.39
CA SER A 438 9.26 17.27 0.32
C SER A 438 9.73 16.38 -0.82
N CYS A 439 9.06 16.46 -1.97
CA CYS A 439 9.50 15.74 -3.17
C CYS A 439 10.64 16.48 -3.89
N SER A 440 11.37 15.77 -4.76
CA SER A 440 12.52 16.30 -5.52
C SER A 440 12.18 17.52 -6.39
N ALA A 441 10.97 17.57 -6.95
CA ALA A 441 10.53 18.69 -7.79
C ALA A 441 10.42 20.04 -7.06
N ARG A 442 10.45 20.02 -5.72
CA ARG A 442 10.47 21.24 -4.89
C ARG A 442 11.90 21.74 -4.60
N LEU A 443 12.91 20.88 -4.75
CA LEU A 443 14.29 21.19 -4.44
C LEU A 443 14.83 22.41 -5.22
N PRO A 444 14.58 22.59 -6.53
CA PRO A 444 15.01 23.76 -7.28
C PRO A 444 14.48 25.08 -6.67
N ILE A 445 13.26 25.09 -6.12
CA ILE A 445 12.68 26.26 -5.47
C ILE A 445 13.50 26.61 -4.21
N TYR A 446 13.84 25.60 -3.40
CA TYR A 446 14.59 25.82 -2.17
C TYR A 446 16.01 26.28 -2.43
N ILE A 447 16.69 25.65 -3.41
CA ILE A 447 18.06 26.04 -3.77
C ILE A 447 18.05 27.49 -4.26
N LEU A 448 17.21 27.84 -5.22
CA LEU A 448 17.14 29.17 -5.81
C LEU A 448 16.92 30.25 -4.74
N PHE A 449 15.84 30.14 -3.96
CA PHE A 449 15.50 31.18 -2.97
C PHE A 449 16.45 31.17 -1.76
N ALA A 450 17.03 30.02 -1.41
CA ALA A 450 18.05 29.95 -0.36
C ALA A 450 19.37 30.59 -0.80
N GLU A 451 19.86 30.34 -2.02
CA GLU A 451 21.07 30.98 -2.56
C GLU A 451 20.90 32.50 -2.68
N MET A 452 19.73 32.93 -3.22
CA MET A 452 19.44 34.36 -3.40
C MET A 452 19.42 35.17 -2.09
N PHE A 453 18.79 34.62 -1.04
CA PHE A 453 18.52 35.40 0.18
C PHE A 453 19.34 34.98 1.39
N PHE A 454 19.96 33.79 1.43
CA PHE A 454 20.66 33.27 2.61
C PHE A 454 22.14 32.95 2.36
N GLN A 455 22.61 33.03 1.11
CA GLN A 455 24.03 32.92 0.75
C GLN A 455 24.76 31.77 1.47
N GLU A 456 25.67 32.06 2.41
CA GLU A 456 26.47 31.08 3.15
C GLU A 456 25.61 30.03 3.91
N ARG A 457 24.37 30.38 4.27
CA ARG A 457 23.44 29.49 4.99
C ARG A 457 22.43 28.80 4.07
N ALA A 458 22.56 28.97 2.76
CA ALA A 458 21.60 28.45 1.77
C ALA A 458 21.36 26.94 1.93
N MET A 459 22.42 26.18 2.07
CA MET A 459 22.34 24.72 2.22
C MET A 459 21.58 24.31 3.50
N LEU A 460 21.85 24.97 4.61
CA LEU A 460 21.18 24.70 5.89
C LEU A 460 19.69 25.05 5.80
N VAL A 461 19.33 26.14 5.15
CA VAL A 461 17.95 26.55 4.94
C VAL A 461 17.23 25.57 4.03
N ALA A 462 17.83 25.11 2.93
CA ALA A 462 17.25 24.12 2.04
C ALA A 462 16.99 22.78 2.77
N TYR A 463 17.93 22.30 3.58
CA TYR A 463 17.72 21.09 4.40
C TYR A 463 16.67 21.27 5.49
N SER A 464 16.54 22.49 6.06
CA SER A 464 15.51 22.76 7.05
C SER A 464 14.09 22.55 6.50
N MET A 465 13.85 22.72 5.17
CA MET A 465 12.57 22.46 4.55
C MET A 465 12.16 20.99 4.66
N TYR A 466 13.11 20.05 4.51
CA TYR A 466 12.82 18.63 4.70
C TYR A 466 12.43 18.33 6.15
N LEU A 467 13.12 18.93 7.12
CA LEU A 467 12.80 18.76 8.53
C LEU A 467 11.43 19.36 8.88
N ILE A 468 11.13 20.56 8.37
CA ILE A 468 9.82 21.21 8.57
C ILE A 468 8.69 20.35 7.99
N GLY A 469 8.86 19.82 6.76
CA GLY A 469 7.90 18.91 6.15
C GLY A 469 7.62 17.69 7.00
N LEU A 470 8.67 17.06 7.51
CA LEU A 470 8.56 15.90 8.40
C LEU A 470 7.84 16.24 9.71
N VAL A 471 8.20 17.35 10.34
CA VAL A 471 7.55 17.80 11.59
C VAL A 471 6.07 18.08 11.36
N VAL A 472 5.71 18.79 10.30
CA VAL A 472 4.30 19.07 9.95
C VAL A 472 3.54 17.77 9.67
N ALA A 473 4.13 16.82 8.96
CA ALA A 473 3.52 15.51 8.69
C ALA A 473 3.24 14.74 9.99
N ILE A 474 4.20 14.71 10.91
CA ILE A 474 4.04 14.07 12.23
C ILE A 474 2.96 14.76 13.06
N LEU A 475 2.94 16.10 13.08
CA LEU A 475 1.92 16.86 13.80
C LEU A 475 0.52 16.61 13.23
N VAL A 476 0.37 16.61 11.91
CA VAL A 476 -0.90 16.29 11.24
C VAL A 476 -1.33 14.86 11.55
N ALA A 477 -0.41 13.88 11.49
CA ALA A 477 -0.69 12.50 11.85
C ALA A 477 -1.17 12.38 13.30
N ALA A 478 -0.49 13.04 14.23
CA ALA A 478 -0.85 13.05 15.66
C ALA A 478 -2.23 13.70 15.91
N ILE A 479 -2.53 14.82 15.23
CA ILE A 479 -3.84 15.48 15.33
C ILE A 479 -4.95 14.56 14.80
N ILE A 480 -4.75 13.91 13.66
CA ILE A 480 -5.70 12.96 13.09
C ILE A 480 -5.92 11.78 14.05
N HIS A 481 -4.84 11.27 14.67
CA HIS A 481 -4.92 10.19 15.66
C HIS A 481 -5.70 10.61 16.92
N LEU A 482 -5.52 11.84 17.40
CA LEU A 482 -6.24 12.37 18.55
C LEU A 482 -7.75 12.56 18.27
N ILE A 483 -8.11 12.90 17.04
CA ILE A 483 -9.51 13.03 16.62
C ILE A 483 -10.15 11.66 16.42
N ASP A 484 -9.42 10.71 15.81
CA ASP A 484 -9.87 9.34 15.55
C ASP A 484 -9.43 8.42 16.69
N ARG A 485 -10.07 8.57 17.86
CA ARG A 485 -9.76 7.81 19.10
C ARG A 485 -10.12 6.32 19.05
N ARG A 486 -10.63 5.81 17.95
CA ARG A 486 -10.94 4.39 17.81
C ARG A 486 -9.63 3.62 17.73
N LYS A 487 -9.38 2.75 18.71
CA LYS A 487 -8.24 1.82 18.68
C LYS A 487 -8.32 1.03 17.38
N SER A 488 -7.32 1.18 16.55
CA SER A 488 -7.07 0.24 15.46
C SER A 488 -6.50 -1.01 16.15
N GLU A 489 -7.34 -2.01 16.34
CA GLU A 489 -6.94 -3.33 16.84
C GLU A 489 -6.25 -4.13 15.71
N ASN A 490 -5.37 -3.49 14.98
CA ASN A 490 -4.58 -4.16 13.96
C ASN A 490 -3.37 -4.82 14.64
N TYR A 491 -3.56 -5.99 15.22
CA TYR A 491 -2.47 -6.94 15.42
C TYR A 491 -2.10 -7.54 14.06
N LEU A 492 -1.55 -6.72 13.18
CA LEU A 492 -0.94 -7.22 11.95
C LEU A 492 0.34 -7.97 12.34
N LEU A 493 0.29 -9.27 12.29
CA LEU A 493 1.48 -10.11 12.18
C LEU A 493 2.17 -9.71 10.87
N ILE A 494 3.16 -8.82 10.97
CA ILE A 494 3.99 -8.45 9.81
C ILE A 494 4.91 -9.64 9.56
N GLU A 495 4.55 -10.42 8.56
CA GLU A 495 5.37 -11.52 8.12
C GLU A 495 6.64 -11.00 7.46
N LEU A 496 7.77 -11.55 7.88
CA LEU A 496 9.05 -11.29 7.26
C LEU A 496 9.30 -12.39 6.20
N PRO A 497 9.01 -12.13 4.90
CA PRO A 497 9.27 -13.10 3.84
C PRO A 497 10.77 -13.36 3.78
N GLU A 498 11.17 -14.56 3.36
CA GLU A 498 12.58 -14.88 3.14
C GLU A 498 13.20 -13.96 2.09
N TYR A 499 14.50 -13.68 2.22
CA TYR A 499 15.23 -12.96 1.18
C TYR A 499 15.30 -13.81 -0.09
N LYS A 500 14.86 -13.19 -1.19
CA LYS A 500 14.91 -13.80 -2.52
C LYS A 500 15.74 -12.92 -3.45
N ALA A 501 16.53 -13.57 -4.31
CA ALA A 501 17.12 -12.84 -5.42
C ALA A 501 16.00 -12.33 -6.34
N PRO A 502 15.88 -11.00 -6.58
CA PRO A 502 14.83 -10.46 -7.40
C PRO A 502 14.79 -11.06 -8.79
N SER A 503 13.61 -11.42 -9.26
CA SER A 503 13.40 -11.96 -10.60
C SER A 503 13.39 -10.82 -11.62
N ALA A 504 14.34 -10.80 -12.55
CA ALA A 504 14.40 -9.78 -13.59
C ALA A 504 13.08 -9.65 -14.37
N ARG A 505 12.38 -10.75 -14.61
CA ARG A 505 11.07 -10.76 -15.29
C ARG A 505 9.99 -10.09 -14.45
N THR A 506 9.91 -10.41 -13.17
CA THR A 506 8.92 -9.83 -12.24
C THR A 506 9.14 -8.33 -12.10
N VAL A 507 10.40 -7.93 -11.89
CA VAL A 507 10.80 -6.53 -11.79
C VAL A 507 10.46 -5.76 -13.07
N ALA A 508 10.79 -6.32 -14.25
CA ALA A 508 10.49 -5.67 -15.53
C ALA A 508 8.98 -5.47 -15.76
N ILE A 509 8.15 -6.48 -15.44
CA ILE A 509 6.69 -6.39 -15.54
C ILE A 509 6.16 -5.31 -14.59
N TYR A 510 6.60 -5.33 -13.34
CA TYR A 510 6.19 -4.34 -12.33
C TYR A 510 6.52 -2.91 -12.76
N VAL A 511 7.76 -2.67 -13.18
CA VAL A 511 8.23 -1.35 -13.64
C VAL A 511 7.42 -0.89 -14.84
N TRP A 512 7.19 -1.76 -15.82
CA TRP A 512 6.40 -1.44 -17.01
C TRP A 512 4.96 -1.04 -16.66
N GLU A 513 4.31 -1.78 -15.77
CA GLU A 513 2.95 -1.45 -15.33
C GLU A 513 2.90 -0.09 -14.62
N LYS A 514 3.88 0.22 -13.76
CA LYS A 514 3.95 1.51 -13.05
C LYS A 514 4.23 2.67 -14.01
N VAL A 515 5.14 2.48 -14.95
CA VAL A 515 5.46 3.48 -15.99
C VAL A 515 4.26 3.71 -16.92
N LYS A 516 3.60 2.64 -17.35
CA LYS A 516 2.37 2.74 -18.14
C LYS A 516 1.27 3.48 -17.39
N ASP A 517 1.09 3.17 -16.11
CA ASP A 517 0.13 3.84 -15.23
C ASP A 517 0.45 5.34 -15.08
N TYR A 518 1.72 5.69 -14.94
CA TYR A 518 2.17 7.09 -14.91
C TYR A 518 1.84 7.82 -16.22
N LEU A 519 2.27 7.28 -17.36
CA LEU A 519 2.05 7.91 -18.66
C LEU A 519 0.56 8.08 -19.01
N THR A 520 -0.26 7.07 -18.73
CA THR A 520 -1.68 7.11 -19.09
C THR A 520 -2.51 7.98 -18.16
N LYS A 521 -2.16 8.06 -16.87
CA LYS A 521 -2.98 8.70 -15.83
C LYS A 521 -2.47 10.09 -15.45
N ALA A 522 -1.19 10.18 -15.09
CA ALA A 522 -0.57 11.45 -14.77
C ALA A 522 -0.33 12.28 -16.04
N GLY A 523 0.12 11.65 -17.11
CA GLY A 523 0.40 12.29 -18.38
C GLY A 523 -0.80 13.03 -18.96
N THR A 524 -1.95 12.38 -19.06
CA THR A 524 -3.19 13.03 -19.56
C THR A 524 -3.63 14.21 -18.71
N THR A 525 -3.53 14.08 -17.38
CA THR A 525 -3.93 15.15 -16.45
C THR A 525 -2.99 16.34 -16.52
N ILE A 526 -1.68 16.10 -16.59
CA ILE A 526 -0.67 17.14 -16.70
C ILE A 526 -0.81 17.87 -18.05
N PHE A 527 -1.03 17.11 -19.13
CA PHE A 527 -1.24 17.66 -20.46
C PHE A 527 -2.41 18.65 -20.49
N VAL A 528 -3.58 18.25 -19.96
CA VAL A 528 -4.76 19.14 -19.87
C VAL A 528 -4.46 20.34 -18.96
N ALA A 529 -3.79 20.13 -17.83
CA ALA A 529 -3.41 21.21 -16.92
C ALA A 529 -2.46 22.22 -17.60
N SER A 530 -1.49 21.75 -18.39
CA SER A 530 -0.55 22.62 -19.13
C SER A 530 -1.26 23.49 -20.16
N ILE A 531 -2.18 22.93 -20.93
CA ILE A 531 -2.98 23.71 -21.87
C ILE A 531 -3.83 24.77 -21.14
N LEU A 532 -4.48 24.37 -20.03
CA LEU A 532 -5.29 25.29 -19.22
C LEU A 532 -4.43 26.44 -18.69
N MET A 533 -3.26 26.13 -18.17
CA MET A 533 -2.31 27.14 -17.67
C MET A 533 -1.80 28.05 -18.79
N TRP A 534 -1.49 27.47 -19.95
CA TRP A 534 -1.12 28.30 -21.12
C TRP A 534 -2.23 29.28 -21.47
N VAL A 535 -3.51 28.86 -21.50
CA VAL A 535 -4.66 29.75 -21.75
C VAL A 535 -4.74 30.85 -20.70
N ILE A 536 -4.64 30.50 -19.42
CA ILE A 536 -4.74 31.47 -18.30
C ILE A 536 -3.61 32.52 -18.37
N LEU A 537 -2.42 32.14 -18.81
CA LEU A 537 -1.26 33.03 -18.83
C LEU A 537 -1.13 33.85 -20.14
N ASN A 538 -1.70 33.38 -21.25
CA ASN A 538 -1.57 34.04 -22.55
C ASN A 538 -2.87 34.68 -23.08
N PHE A 539 -3.98 34.59 -22.31
CA PHE A 539 -5.22 35.28 -22.66
C PHE A 539 -5.64 36.20 -21.54
N GLY A 540 -6.19 37.34 -21.93
CA GLY A 540 -6.79 38.36 -21.03
C GLY A 540 -8.12 38.86 -21.57
N PRO A 541 -8.71 39.87 -20.92
CA PRO A 541 -10.00 40.44 -21.32
C PRO A 541 -10.03 41.03 -22.74
N HIS A 542 -8.85 41.40 -23.27
CA HIS A 542 -8.68 41.95 -24.61
C HIS A 542 -8.24 40.93 -25.68
N GLY A 543 -8.20 39.66 -25.33
CA GLY A 543 -7.78 38.57 -26.21
C GLY A 543 -6.40 38.00 -25.89
N TYR A 544 -5.68 37.51 -26.91
CA TYR A 544 -4.33 37.00 -26.76
C TYR A 544 -3.37 38.13 -26.39
N THR A 545 -2.54 37.91 -25.39
CA THR A 545 -1.53 38.86 -24.93
C THR A 545 -0.19 38.14 -24.72
N THR A 546 0.89 38.82 -25.11
CA THR A 546 2.27 38.41 -24.82
C THR A 546 2.76 38.99 -23.50
N GLU A 547 2.08 40.02 -22.97
CA GLU A 547 2.36 40.61 -21.66
C GLU A 547 1.54 39.91 -20.59
N MET A 548 2.21 39.20 -19.69
CA MET A 548 1.54 38.45 -18.61
C MET A 548 0.77 39.34 -17.63
N ALA A 549 1.10 40.64 -17.55
CA ALA A 549 0.38 41.61 -16.72
C ALA A 549 -1.09 41.79 -17.14
N ASP A 550 -1.40 41.61 -18.41
CA ASP A 550 -2.73 41.74 -18.99
C ASP A 550 -3.48 40.42 -19.10
N SER A 551 -2.90 39.33 -18.58
CA SER A 551 -3.50 37.98 -18.62
C SER A 551 -4.55 37.76 -17.55
N PHE A 552 -5.40 36.75 -17.77
CA PHE A 552 -6.31 36.25 -16.71
C PHE A 552 -5.53 35.78 -15.49
N GLY A 553 -4.28 35.29 -15.66
CA GLY A 553 -3.38 34.92 -14.58
C GLY A 553 -3.09 36.10 -13.66
N SER A 554 -2.77 37.26 -14.21
CA SER A 554 -2.54 38.50 -13.44
C SER A 554 -3.78 38.92 -12.66
N ILE A 555 -4.97 38.89 -13.29
CA ILE A 555 -6.25 39.24 -12.63
C ILE A 555 -6.49 38.30 -11.44
N LEU A 556 -6.33 36.99 -11.62
CA LEU A 556 -6.43 36.00 -10.55
C LEU A 556 -5.38 36.22 -9.46
N GLY A 557 -4.15 36.55 -9.86
CA GLY A 557 -3.06 36.89 -8.94
C GLY A 557 -3.39 38.06 -8.03
N HIS A 558 -3.89 39.18 -8.60
CA HIS A 558 -4.28 40.34 -7.83
C HIS A 558 -5.45 40.03 -6.89
N TRP A 559 -6.39 39.20 -7.30
CA TRP A 559 -7.52 38.80 -6.45
C TRP A 559 -7.07 37.94 -5.26
N LEU A 560 -5.97 37.22 -5.40
CA LEU A 560 -5.38 36.39 -4.32
C LEU A 560 -4.44 37.18 -3.39
N VAL A 561 -3.92 38.35 -3.79
CA VAL A 561 -3.03 39.19 -2.97
C VAL A 561 -3.55 39.39 -1.54
N PRO A 562 -4.83 39.74 -1.28
CA PRO A 562 -5.32 39.92 0.08
C PRO A 562 -5.24 38.69 0.96
N ILE A 563 -5.30 37.48 0.35
CA ILE A 563 -5.21 36.19 1.05
C ILE A 563 -3.76 35.88 1.38
N PHE A 564 -2.82 36.25 0.50
CA PHE A 564 -1.39 35.99 0.65
C PHE A 564 -0.62 37.07 1.41
N ALA A 565 -1.14 38.30 1.49
CA ALA A 565 -0.51 39.39 2.22
C ALA A 565 -0.27 39.08 3.72
N PRO A 566 -1.20 38.46 4.48
CA PRO A 566 -0.99 38.11 5.88
C PRO A 566 0.14 37.11 6.16
N ILE A 567 0.57 36.36 5.15
CA ILE A 567 1.66 35.38 5.22
C ILE A 567 2.96 35.89 4.59
N GLY A 568 3.04 37.21 4.27
CA GLY A 568 4.21 37.81 3.67
C GLY A 568 4.38 37.57 2.16
N LEU A 569 3.38 37.02 1.47
CA LEU A 569 3.43 36.65 0.05
C LEU A 569 2.46 37.50 -0.81
N GLY A 570 2.21 38.73 -0.44
CA GLY A 570 1.26 39.65 -1.07
C GLY A 570 1.68 40.22 -2.43
N PHE A 571 2.35 39.42 -3.27
CA PHE A 571 2.81 39.78 -4.61
C PHE A 571 2.02 39.00 -5.66
N TRP A 572 1.35 39.68 -6.60
CA TRP A 572 0.54 39.02 -7.61
C TRP A 572 1.36 38.04 -8.48
N GLN A 573 2.62 38.38 -8.79
CA GLN A 573 3.53 37.51 -9.54
C GLN A 573 3.79 36.20 -8.80
N ILE A 574 4.01 36.27 -7.49
CA ILE A 574 4.19 35.09 -6.64
C ILE A 574 2.91 34.25 -6.60
N ALA A 575 1.75 34.90 -6.48
CA ALA A 575 0.46 34.19 -6.51
C ALA A 575 0.24 33.45 -7.83
N VAL A 576 0.55 34.08 -8.97
CA VAL A 576 0.48 33.46 -10.30
C VAL A 576 1.47 32.30 -10.43
N ALA A 577 2.72 32.47 -9.98
CA ALA A 577 3.73 31.40 -10.00
C ALA A 577 3.29 30.20 -9.14
N LEU A 578 2.64 30.43 -7.99
CA LEU A 578 2.10 29.37 -7.13
C LEU A 578 0.93 28.61 -7.81
N ILE A 579 0.07 29.31 -8.57
CA ILE A 579 -0.99 28.68 -9.37
C ILE A 579 -0.35 27.81 -10.47
N ALA A 580 0.62 28.35 -11.21
CA ALA A 580 1.35 27.60 -12.23
C ALA A 580 2.03 26.35 -11.65
N GLY A 581 2.60 26.46 -10.44
CA GLY A 581 3.23 25.38 -9.69
C GLY A 581 2.27 24.26 -9.22
N ILE A 582 0.96 24.38 -9.43
CA ILE A 582 0.02 23.26 -9.25
C ILE A 582 0.13 22.29 -10.41
N SER A 583 0.43 22.73 -11.63
CA SER A 583 0.68 21.82 -12.75
C SER A 583 1.90 20.97 -12.51
N ALA A 584 3.04 21.60 -12.25
CA ALA A 584 4.30 20.97 -11.86
C ALA A 584 5.10 21.94 -10.98
N LYS A 585 5.75 21.43 -9.92
CA LYS A 585 6.34 22.28 -8.88
C LYS A 585 7.51 23.14 -9.36
N GLU A 586 8.34 22.60 -10.24
CA GLU A 586 9.46 23.33 -10.85
C GLU A 586 9.02 24.53 -11.71
N VAL A 587 7.79 24.52 -12.21
CA VAL A 587 7.22 25.65 -12.97
C VAL A 587 7.17 26.94 -12.13
N VAL A 588 7.16 26.85 -10.81
CA VAL A 588 7.24 28.03 -9.95
C VAL A 588 8.48 28.88 -10.27
N VAL A 589 9.64 28.23 -10.43
CA VAL A 589 10.93 28.90 -10.72
C VAL A 589 10.89 29.57 -12.10
N SER A 590 10.48 28.83 -13.13
CA SER A 590 10.40 29.37 -14.49
C SER A 590 9.34 30.45 -14.63
N SER A 591 8.20 30.32 -13.94
CA SER A 591 7.18 31.36 -13.90
C SER A 591 7.68 32.63 -13.19
N CYS A 592 8.41 32.51 -12.09
CA CYS A 592 9.05 33.67 -11.48
C CYS A 592 10.03 34.36 -12.44
N ALA A 593 10.87 33.59 -13.18
CA ALA A 593 11.79 34.17 -14.16
C ALA A 593 11.03 35.03 -15.20
N VAL A 594 10.01 34.47 -15.81
CA VAL A 594 9.22 35.14 -16.85
C VAL A 594 8.42 36.32 -16.28
N LEU A 595 7.74 36.16 -15.13
CA LEU A 595 6.92 37.21 -14.51
C LEU A 595 7.75 38.42 -14.03
N PHE A 596 9.05 38.21 -13.73
CA PHE A 596 9.96 39.29 -13.37
C PHE A 596 10.87 39.71 -14.54
N GLY A 597 10.66 39.20 -15.74
CA GLY A 597 11.35 39.59 -16.96
C GLY A 597 12.84 39.19 -17.00
N ILE A 598 13.20 38.05 -16.38
CA ILE A 598 14.60 37.58 -16.27
C ILE A 598 14.84 36.47 -17.29
N PRO A 599 15.72 36.66 -18.28
CA PRO A 599 15.95 35.66 -19.33
C PRO A 599 16.56 34.34 -18.83
N ASN A 600 17.44 34.42 -17.82
CA ASN A 600 18.08 33.24 -17.23
C ASN A 600 18.24 33.41 -15.71
N ILE A 601 17.32 32.82 -14.98
CA ILE A 601 17.27 32.89 -13.50
C ILE A 601 18.40 32.07 -12.83
N ASN A 602 18.96 31.08 -13.54
CA ASN A 602 20.03 30.22 -12.98
C ASN A 602 21.43 30.81 -13.16
N SER A 603 21.57 31.97 -13.80
CA SER A 603 22.83 32.70 -13.90
C SER A 603 22.98 33.61 -12.67
N GLY A 604 24.24 33.79 -12.17
CA GLY A 604 24.51 34.69 -11.05
C GLY A 604 23.95 36.10 -11.28
N ALA A 605 24.13 36.64 -12.50
CA ALA A 605 23.60 37.96 -12.85
C ALA A 605 22.06 38.02 -12.87
N GLY A 606 21.40 36.91 -13.28
CA GLY A 606 19.94 36.80 -13.24
C GLY A 606 19.40 36.71 -11.82
N MET A 607 20.06 35.97 -10.94
CA MET A 607 19.73 35.91 -9.50
C MET A 607 19.87 37.29 -8.83
N ASP A 608 20.98 37.99 -9.06
CA ASP A 608 21.21 39.32 -8.49
C ASP A 608 20.17 40.34 -8.95
N THR A 609 19.77 40.26 -10.23
CA THR A 609 18.71 41.13 -10.79
C THR A 609 17.38 40.84 -10.12
N LEU A 610 17.01 39.58 -9.92
CA LEU A 610 15.75 39.17 -9.27
C LEU A 610 15.75 39.61 -7.79
N VAL A 611 16.88 39.43 -7.08
CA VAL A 611 17.02 39.91 -5.70
C VAL A 611 16.82 41.41 -5.62
N GLY A 612 17.41 42.18 -6.57
CA GLY A 612 17.23 43.64 -6.64
C GLY A 612 15.77 44.04 -6.82
N ILE A 613 15.05 43.42 -7.77
CA ILE A 613 13.64 43.69 -8.05
C ILE A 613 12.78 43.33 -6.83
N LEU A 614 12.96 42.14 -6.27
CA LEU A 614 12.18 41.66 -5.13
C LEU A 614 12.44 42.50 -3.88
N SER A 615 13.72 42.86 -3.60
CA SER A 615 14.08 43.68 -2.45
C SER A 615 13.52 45.12 -2.55
N ALA A 616 13.54 45.69 -3.76
CA ALA A 616 12.89 46.99 -4.03
C ALA A 616 11.37 46.97 -3.81
N ALA A 617 10.75 45.83 -4.03
CA ALA A 617 9.32 45.61 -3.75
C ALA A 617 9.02 45.25 -2.28
N GLY A 618 10.05 45.17 -1.40
CA GLY A 618 9.89 44.84 0.02
C GLY A 618 9.89 43.35 0.33
N PHE A 619 10.32 42.50 -0.61
CA PHE A 619 10.45 41.05 -0.40
C PHE A 619 11.83 40.74 0.18
N GLY A 620 11.89 40.35 1.44
CA GLY A 620 13.15 40.07 2.16
C GLY A 620 13.35 38.57 2.46
N GLN A 621 14.35 38.31 3.31
CA GLN A 621 14.69 36.92 3.73
C GLN A 621 13.54 36.17 4.36
N LEU A 622 12.74 36.85 5.21
CA LEU A 622 11.55 36.23 5.83
C LEU A 622 10.50 35.84 4.81
N ASN A 623 10.26 36.69 3.80
CA ASN A 623 9.30 36.39 2.73
C ASN A 623 9.77 35.22 1.87
N ALA A 624 11.08 35.12 1.57
CA ALA A 624 11.66 33.99 0.87
C ALA A 624 11.51 32.69 1.66
N PHE A 625 11.75 32.73 2.97
CA PHE A 625 11.54 31.57 3.84
C PHE A 625 10.08 31.14 3.89
N CYS A 626 9.15 32.10 4.01
CA CYS A 626 7.71 31.86 3.96
C CYS A 626 7.27 31.26 2.61
N LEU A 627 7.83 31.73 1.50
CA LEU A 627 7.55 31.17 0.17
C LEU A 627 7.99 29.70 0.07
N MET A 628 9.19 29.38 0.55
CA MET A 628 9.70 28.01 0.55
C MET A 628 8.79 27.09 1.40
N ILE A 629 8.38 27.53 2.60
CA ILE A 629 7.44 26.76 3.46
C ILE A 629 6.09 26.60 2.79
N PHE A 630 5.57 27.67 2.18
CA PHE A 630 4.28 27.58 1.48
C PHE A 630 4.36 26.61 0.30
N CYS A 631 5.45 26.68 -0.51
CA CYS A 631 5.73 25.75 -1.60
C CYS A 631 5.90 24.29 -1.13
N LEU A 632 6.42 24.10 0.07
CA LEU A 632 6.53 22.78 0.70
C LEU A 632 5.16 22.18 1.02
N LEU A 633 4.26 22.97 1.60
CA LEU A 633 3.05 22.44 2.26
C LEU A 633 1.78 22.56 1.43
N TYR A 634 1.72 23.49 0.44
CA TYR A 634 0.50 23.73 -0.33
C TYR A 634 0.15 22.58 -1.28
N VAL A 635 -0.96 22.73 -1.98
CA VAL A 635 -1.54 21.73 -2.89
C VAL A 635 -0.48 21.00 -3.70
N PRO A 636 -0.46 19.66 -3.75
CA PRO A 636 0.50 18.90 -4.53
C PRO A 636 0.26 19.10 -6.03
N CYS A 637 1.17 18.60 -6.88
CA CYS A 637 1.04 18.71 -8.33
C CYS A 637 -0.22 18.01 -8.87
N ALA A 638 -0.68 18.43 -10.05
CA ALA A 638 -1.88 17.89 -10.70
C ALA A 638 -1.85 16.37 -10.82
N ALA A 639 -0.67 15.78 -11.10
CA ALA A 639 -0.47 14.33 -11.15
C ALA A 639 -0.77 13.65 -9.80
N ALA A 640 -0.33 14.25 -8.69
CA ALA A 640 -0.60 13.72 -7.36
C ALA A 640 -2.10 13.83 -7.01
N LEU A 641 -2.76 14.94 -7.35
CA LEU A 641 -4.21 15.10 -7.19
C LEU A 641 -5.00 14.06 -7.97
N ALA A 642 -4.64 13.83 -9.25
CA ALA A 642 -5.25 12.80 -10.07
C ALA A 642 -5.08 11.41 -9.46
N THR A 643 -3.90 11.14 -8.88
CA THR A 643 -3.62 9.88 -8.21
C THR A 643 -4.45 9.74 -6.91
N ILE A 644 -4.57 10.79 -6.09
CA ILE A 644 -5.45 10.81 -4.91
C ILE A 644 -6.90 10.50 -5.31
N ARG A 645 -7.40 11.13 -6.39
CA ARG A 645 -8.76 10.85 -6.91
C ARG A 645 -8.94 9.38 -7.26
N LYS A 646 -7.95 8.80 -7.95
CA LYS A 646 -8.01 7.41 -8.39
C LYS A 646 -7.94 6.43 -7.22
N GLU A 647 -6.99 6.62 -6.30
CA GLU A 647 -6.77 5.72 -5.16
C GLU A 647 -7.89 5.81 -4.11
N SER A 648 -8.49 6.99 -3.96
CA SER A 648 -9.63 7.19 -3.07
C SER A 648 -10.97 6.79 -3.69
N GLY A 649 -11.06 6.72 -5.03
CA GLY A 649 -12.31 6.55 -5.77
C GLY A 649 -13.27 7.74 -5.66
N SER A 650 -12.82 8.91 -5.14
CA SER A 650 -13.71 10.04 -4.82
C SER A 650 -13.11 11.39 -5.20
N THR A 651 -13.82 12.14 -6.05
CA THR A 651 -13.47 13.53 -6.36
C THR A 651 -13.64 14.43 -5.14
N ARG A 652 -14.63 14.17 -4.27
CA ARG A 652 -14.84 14.93 -3.04
C ARG A 652 -13.65 14.80 -2.09
N TRP A 653 -13.09 13.60 -1.96
CA TRP A 653 -11.90 13.37 -1.14
C TRP A 653 -10.66 14.06 -1.70
N MET A 654 -10.47 14.06 -3.02
CA MET A 654 -9.38 14.78 -3.68
C MET A 654 -9.47 16.30 -3.37
N LEU A 655 -10.66 16.91 -3.53
CA LEU A 655 -10.87 18.32 -3.25
C LEU A 655 -10.68 18.63 -1.76
N PHE A 656 -11.17 17.79 -0.87
CA PHE A 656 -10.94 17.90 0.57
C PHE A 656 -9.44 17.88 0.90
N SER A 657 -8.69 16.94 0.32
CA SER A 657 -7.24 16.82 0.53
C SER A 657 -6.50 18.07 0.04
N ALA A 658 -6.86 18.59 -1.14
CA ALA A 658 -6.26 19.81 -1.68
C ALA A 658 -6.55 21.03 -0.79
N LEU A 659 -7.80 21.20 -0.36
CA LEU A 659 -8.18 22.29 0.54
C LEU A 659 -7.50 22.17 1.92
N PHE A 660 -7.46 20.98 2.47
CA PHE A 660 -6.80 20.70 3.74
C PHE A 660 -5.32 21.10 3.70
N GLN A 661 -4.60 20.70 2.65
CA GLN A 661 -3.19 21.06 2.48
C GLN A 661 -2.99 22.57 2.31
N LEU A 662 -3.88 23.23 1.57
CA LEU A 662 -3.83 24.68 1.41
C LEU A 662 -4.03 25.40 2.76
N VAL A 663 -5.00 24.95 3.57
CA VAL A 663 -5.24 25.51 4.90
C VAL A 663 -4.05 25.30 5.83
N VAL A 664 -3.46 24.09 5.84
CA VAL A 664 -2.26 23.79 6.65
C VAL A 664 -1.09 24.66 6.20
N ALA A 665 -0.84 24.75 4.88
CA ALA A 665 0.22 25.59 4.33
C ALA A 665 0.07 27.06 4.74
N TRP A 666 -1.16 27.60 4.62
CA TRP A 666 -1.44 28.98 5.00
C TRP A 666 -1.25 29.19 6.51
N ALA A 667 -1.78 28.30 7.35
CA ALA A 667 -1.69 28.41 8.81
C ALA A 667 -0.23 28.34 9.31
N VAL A 668 0.54 27.37 8.82
CA VAL A 668 1.96 27.20 9.19
C VAL A 668 2.76 28.41 8.74
N THR A 669 2.59 28.85 7.48
CA THR A 669 3.29 30.03 6.95
C THR A 669 2.92 31.30 7.71
N PHE A 670 1.64 31.47 8.07
CA PHE A 670 1.18 32.59 8.89
C PHE A 670 1.88 32.63 10.26
N VAL A 671 1.94 31.49 10.94
CA VAL A 671 2.64 31.40 12.24
C VAL A 671 4.12 31.76 12.07
N VAL A 672 4.79 31.18 11.07
CA VAL A 672 6.22 31.46 10.82
C VAL A 672 6.45 32.93 10.48
N TYR A 673 5.62 33.52 9.62
CA TYR A 673 5.73 34.93 9.27
C TYR A 673 5.54 35.84 10.48
N ARG A 674 4.51 35.59 11.32
CA ARG A 674 4.25 36.36 12.53
C ARG A 674 5.35 36.24 13.57
N VAL A 675 5.87 35.03 13.77
CA VAL A 675 7.02 34.80 14.68
C VAL A 675 8.29 35.48 14.12
N GLY A 676 8.53 35.38 12.81
CA GLY A 676 9.68 36.02 12.18
C GLY A 676 9.65 37.55 12.18
N LEU A 677 8.46 38.17 12.28
CA LEU A 677 8.34 39.65 12.47
C LEU A 677 8.61 40.11 13.91
N LEU A 678 8.58 39.19 14.88
CA LEU A 678 8.85 39.45 16.29
C LEU A 678 10.32 39.28 16.65
N LEU A 679 11.05 38.48 15.85
CA LEU A 679 12.48 38.22 15.98
C LEU A 679 13.32 39.26 15.20
#